data_383f37b151a64f10ec260fbd020050d7
#
_entry.id   383f37b151a64f10ec260fbd020050d7
#
_cell.length_a   1.000
_cell.length_b   1.000
_cell.length_c   1.000
_cell.angle_alpha   90.00
_cell.angle_beta   90.00
_cell.angle_gamma   90.00
#
_symmetry.space_group_name_H-M   'P 1'
#
loop_
_entity.id
_entity.type
_entity.pdbx_description
1 polymer ?
#
loop_
_entity_poly.entity_id
_entity_poly.type
_entity_poly.pdbx_seq_one_letter_code
_entity_poly.pdbx_strand_id
1 'polypeptide(L)'
;MSNESGTGVYVYQQIVKTTAEWEADKTVPVENVWLFERRDDGKIITKLSDGQHCYSDLPTYGLSAWQAAQMGGYKGTEKEFYESLGTFDEKIKKVESLVASMSGKYAETPTLDSTPTEDTLTYTPEDSEEPRAFAIGQQCRVYEEDEEDYVFYQLYDIKGSKADWRIAGSGGISAYQERAVITLSSNQGDGDVALNGTNITVKYSDQTQELTWNGTALEVKVPVGMIYEISAGLVNGYTSPQKQSFTAVGGNERQVVFNYSCEKVTVNVSADDSSDCSGRTVTVKKTSGSEVLGSGKGSQVVVKVPTGTGYTVSVDSFTGYTKPTDQSFTANQASRNVSFVYAKIKDAAIVFDKSKSDPQNITGEINSGVIKTILSKFRRCLCKKTAEGEVSIAYLRDDNSNFYEDGTAAKLDGTEGDVMVDFPEFYYKWESVDSNKFRYRFAEYNVDGTFKHVPRSLVGAYKGYMTSNKLYSRSGVHPTVSKSTNDFDGYATARGQGYQRIDFQQHCVIAFMLYARYGNRNLQAVLGIGGAVSGSSATTTGTSNSTGIADTKNETSKYVCGLGVEGVFGGIYEWVKGVEINNRVWKITDPDGSTRNVNAGTSDGWITNVAAEKGPFFDMVPTQVGGSETTHYSDYYWQSSSNSLVLARSSCDSGTYGGVACADASYDASSTYSSGGSRLAFRGVIREAESVSAFKALSVL
;
A
#
# COMPACT_ATOMS: atom_id res chain seq x y z
N MET A 1 -26.40 9.75 -9.09
CA MET A 1 -26.12 8.79 -10.16
C MET A 1 -24.87 8.06 -9.74
N SER A 2 -25.06 6.84 -9.31
CA SER A 2 -24.07 5.97 -8.63
C SER A 2 -23.15 5.33 -9.66
N ASN A 3 -21.83 5.47 -9.44
CA ASN A 3 -20.82 4.68 -10.15
C ASN A 3 -20.75 3.30 -9.50
N GLU A 4 -21.24 2.29 -10.19
CA GLU A 4 -20.91 0.90 -9.90
C GLU A 4 -19.76 0.46 -10.80
N SER A 5 -18.63 0.12 -10.19
CA SER A 5 -17.49 -0.51 -10.82
C SER A 5 -17.81 -1.99 -11.08
N GLY A 6 -18.29 -2.31 -12.26
CA GLY A 6 -18.47 -3.68 -12.72
C GLY A 6 -17.17 -4.25 -13.27
N THR A 7 -16.73 -5.39 -12.74
CA THR A 7 -15.68 -6.24 -13.32
C THR A 7 -16.18 -6.78 -14.66
N GLY A 8 -15.72 -6.18 -15.74
CA GLY A 8 -16.10 -6.59 -17.10
C GLY A 8 -15.44 -7.90 -17.50
N VAL A 9 -16.23 -8.93 -17.72
CA VAL A 9 -15.84 -10.08 -18.51
C VAL A 9 -15.80 -9.62 -19.97
N TYR A 10 -14.63 -9.52 -20.55
CA TYR A 10 -14.45 -9.22 -21.96
C TYR A 10 -14.84 -10.45 -22.80
N VAL A 11 -16.08 -10.46 -23.31
CA VAL A 11 -16.50 -11.40 -24.36
C VAL A 11 -15.96 -10.84 -25.66
N TYR A 12 -14.96 -11.47 -26.26
CA TYR A 12 -14.50 -11.14 -27.62
C TYR A 12 -15.56 -11.57 -28.62
N GLN A 13 -16.46 -10.68 -28.94
CA GLN A 13 -17.43 -10.91 -30.03
C GLN A 13 -16.75 -10.45 -31.33
N GLN A 14 -16.39 -11.39 -32.19
CA GLN A 14 -15.94 -11.07 -33.55
C GLN A 14 -17.15 -10.66 -34.38
N ILE A 15 -17.21 -9.40 -34.78
CA ILE A 15 -18.25 -8.90 -35.66
C ILE A 15 -17.74 -8.96 -37.09
N VAL A 16 -18.26 -9.89 -37.89
CA VAL A 16 -17.94 -10.06 -39.30
C VAL A 16 -19.13 -9.63 -40.15
N LYS A 17 -18.93 -8.66 -41.04
CA LYS A 17 -19.96 -8.14 -41.98
C LYS A 17 -19.36 -7.97 -43.37
N THR A 18 -20.25 -7.93 -44.40
CA THR A 18 -19.82 -7.56 -45.75
C THR A 18 -19.60 -6.06 -45.88
N THR A 19 -18.92 -5.61 -46.94
CA THR A 19 -18.74 -4.17 -47.23
C THR A 19 -20.07 -3.41 -47.19
N ALA A 20 -21.11 -3.94 -47.88
CA ALA A 20 -22.41 -3.29 -47.94
C ALA A 20 -23.12 -3.21 -46.57
N GLU A 21 -22.96 -4.24 -45.72
CA GLU A 21 -23.50 -4.24 -44.36
C GLU A 21 -22.79 -3.24 -43.44
N TRP A 22 -21.47 -3.05 -43.61
CA TRP A 22 -20.70 -2.05 -42.85
C TRP A 22 -21.00 -0.62 -43.34
N GLU A 23 -21.20 -0.40 -44.63
CA GLU A 23 -21.61 0.91 -45.18
C GLU A 23 -23.01 1.35 -44.71
N ALA A 24 -23.89 0.40 -44.52
CA ALA A 24 -25.26 0.66 -44.00
C ALA A 24 -25.28 0.84 -42.47
N ASP A 25 -24.33 0.29 -41.76
CA ASP A 25 -24.25 0.36 -40.28
C ASP A 25 -23.56 1.66 -39.84
N LYS A 26 -24.33 2.56 -39.27
CA LYS A 26 -23.88 3.85 -38.73
C LYS A 26 -23.69 3.82 -37.21
N THR A 27 -23.79 2.66 -36.59
CA THR A 27 -23.54 2.52 -35.14
C THR A 27 -22.06 2.63 -34.83
N VAL A 28 -21.72 3.26 -33.71
CA VAL A 28 -20.37 3.32 -33.18
C VAL A 28 -20.11 2.04 -32.38
N PRO A 29 -19.17 1.18 -32.80
CA PRO A 29 -18.87 -0.04 -32.06
C PRO A 29 -18.22 0.27 -30.72
N VAL A 30 -18.34 -0.64 -29.75
CA VAL A 30 -17.68 -0.52 -28.45
C VAL A 30 -16.15 -0.47 -28.63
N GLU A 31 -15.46 0.34 -27.85
CA GLU A 31 -14.01 0.51 -27.90
C GLU A 31 -13.26 -0.82 -27.74
N ASN A 32 -12.13 -0.98 -28.47
CA ASN A 32 -11.27 -2.15 -28.45
C ASN A 32 -11.90 -3.47 -28.98
N VAL A 33 -12.86 -3.40 -29.89
CA VAL A 33 -13.43 -4.57 -30.58
C VAL A 33 -12.83 -4.70 -31.98
N TRP A 34 -12.39 -5.90 -32.37
CA TRP A 34 -11.93 -6.18 -33.72
C TRP A 34 -13.14 -6.37 -34.67
N LEU A 35 -13.17 -5.61 -35.74
CA LEU A 35 -14.22 -5.57 -36.75
C LEU A 35 -13.64 -6.13 -38.05
N PHE A 36 -14.38 -7.01 -38.72
CA PHE A 36 -13.95 -7.70 -39.94
C PHE A 36 -14.91 -7.38 -41.06
N GLU A 37 -14.36 -6.88 -42.18
CA GLU A 37 -15.09 -6.65 -43.41
C GLU A 37 -14.75 -7.73 -44.43
N ARG A 38 -15.74 -8.47 -44.93
CA ARG A 38 -15.58 -9.40 -46.04
C ARG A 38 -15.89 -8.67 -47.34
N ARG A 39 -14.91 -8.51 -48.21
CA ARG A 39 -15.07 -7.90 -49.54
C ARG A 39 -15.49 -8.92 -50.60
N ASP A 40 -16.07 -8.44 -51.69
CA ASP A 40 -16.51 -9.27 -52.81
C ASP A 40 -15.32 -9.94 -53.55
N ASP A 41 -14.11 -9.41 -53.41
CA ASP A 41 -12.86 -10.00 -53.96
C ASP A 41 -12.30 -11.13 -53.03
N GLY A 42 -13.01 -11.49 -51.97
CA GLY A 42 -12.64 -12.52 -51.01
C GLY A 42 -11.66 -12.08 -49.91
N LYS A 43 -11.20 -10.83 -49.92
CA LYS A 43 -10.31 -10.31 -48.90
C LYS A 43 -11.07 -9.91 -47.65
N ILE A 44 -10.43 -10.07 -46.52
CA ILE A 44 -10.93 -9.61 -45.23
C ILE A 44 -10.08 -8.43 -44.76
N ILE A 45 -10.73 -7.30 -44.52
CA ILE A 45 -10.12 -6.12 -43.91
C ILE A 45 -10.45 -6.10 -42.44
N THR A 46 -9.44 -5.76 -41.63
CA THR A 46 -9.59 -5.66 -40.18
C THR A 46 -9.43 -4.22 -39.74
N LYS A 47 -10.31 -3.79 -38.83
CA LYS A 47 -10.22 -2.51 -38.15
C LYS A 47 -10.41 -2.73 -36.64
N LEU A 48 -9.79 -1.89 -35.82
CA LEU A 48 -10.01 -1.89 -34.39
C LEU A 48 -10.92 -0.70 -34.04
N SER A 49 -12.00 -0.94 -33.33
CA SER A 49 -12.91 0.12 -32.92
C SER A 49 -12.32 0.98 -31.80
N ASP A 50 -12.53 2.29 -31.88
CA ASP A 50 -12.07 3.27 -30.90
C ASP A 50 -13.20 3.80 -29.97
N GLY A 51 -14.40 3.23 -30.11
CA GLY A 51 -15.57 3.65 -29.33
C GLY A 51 -16.13 5.05 -29.67
N GLN A 52 -15.60 5.71 -30.73
CA GLN A 52 -15.97 7.07 -31.10
C GLN A 52 -16.43 7.19 -32.56
N HIS A 53 -15.91 6.35 -33.44
CA HIS A 53 -16.15 6.41 -34.87
C HIS A 53 -16.93 5.17 -35.37
N CYS A 54 -17.77 5.34 -36.38
CA CYS A 54 -18.40 4.22 -37.05
C CYS A 54 -17.38 3.50 -37.96
N TYR A 55 -17.69 2.26 -38.39
CA TYR A 55 -16.75 1.41 -39.13
C TYR A 55 -16.09 2.09 -40.33
N SER A 56 -16.87 2.88 -41.13
CA SER A 56 -16.35 3.59 -42.31
C SER A 56 -15.20 4.52 -42.00
N ASP A 57 -15.21 5.14 -40.83
CA ASP A 57 -14.30 6.22 -40.44
C ASP A 57 -13.06 5.72 -39.66
N LEU A 58 -13.05 4.43 -39.29
CA LEU A 58 -11.92 3.82 -38.60
C LEU A 58 -10.74 3.57 -39.55
N PRO A 59 -9.48 3.80 -39.12
CA PRO A 59 -8.32 3.51 -39.90
C PRO A 59 -8.17 2.01 -40.16
N THR A 60 -7.82 1.65 -41.39
CA THR A 60 -7.50 0.27 -41.77
C THR A 60 -6.14 -0.09 -41.22
N TYR A 61 -6.08 -1.10 -40.36
CA TYR A 61 -4.83 -1.73 -40.02
C TYR A 61 -4.44 -2.62 -41.20
N GLY A 62 -3.33 -2.34 -41.89
CA GLY A 62 -2.89 -2.99 -43.11
C GLY A 62 -2.40 -4.44 -42.96
N LEU A 63 -2.92 -5.19 -41.99
CA LEU A 63 -2.67 -6.62 -41.84
C LEU A 63 -3.85 -7.38 -42.44
N SER A 64 -3.58 -8.23 -43.45
CA SER A 64 -4.57 -9.20 -43.94
C SER A 64 -4.95 -10.19 -42.83
N ALA A 65 -6.13 -10.81 -42.91
CA ALA A 65 -6.55 -11.86 -41.95
C ALA A 65 -5.52 -13.00 -41.84
N TRP A 66 -4.80 -13.30 -42.91
CA TRP A 66 -3.69 -14.26 -42.91
C TRP A 66 -2.49 -13.74 -42.10
N GLN A 67 -2.12 -12.47 -42.23
CA GLN A 67 -1.02 -11.88 -41.44
C GLN A 67 -1.35 -11.86 -39.96
N ALA A 68 -2.60 -11.58 -39.60
CA ALA A 68 -3.07 -11.68 -38.22
C ALA A 68 -3.03 -13.11 -37.70
N ALA A 69 -3.38 -14.10 -38.55
CA ALA A 69 -3.28 -15.53 -38.19
C ALA A 69 -1.83 -16.00 -38.02
N GLN A 70 -0.89 -15.48 -38.83
CA GLN A 70 0.54 -15.75 -38.66
C GLN A 70 1.08 -15.22 -37.31
N MET A 71 0.67 -14.03 -36.91
CA MET A 71 1.00 -13.48 -35.58
C MET A 71 0.42 -14.35 -34.45
N GLY A 72 -0.72 -15.00 -34.70
CA GLY A 72 -1.33 -16.01 -33.82
C GLY A 72 -0.72 -17.42 -33.88
N GLY A 73 0.36 -17.61 -34.66
CA GLY A 73 1.08 -18.90 -34.74
C GLY A 73 0.74 -19.80 -35.95
N TYR A 74 -0.10 -19.35 -36.87
CA TYR A 74 -0.37 -20.10 -38.13
C TYR A 74 0.86 -20.14 -39.02
N LYS A 75 1.25 -21.33 -39.52
CA LYS A 75 2.49 -21.56 -40.30
C LYS A 75 2.28 -21.83 -41.79
N GLY A 76 1.04 -21.83 -42.27
CA GLY A 76 0.72 -22.03 -43.68
C GLY A 76 0.90 -20.82 -44.56
N THR A 77 0.82 -21.01 -45.88
CA THR A 77 0.83 -19.93 -46.86
C THR A 77 -0.51 -19.17 -46.86
N GLU A 78 -0.52 -17.95 -47.40
CA GLU A 78 -1.73 -17.17 -47.55
C GLU A 78 -2.83 -17.89 -48.34
N LYS A 79 -2.45 -18.61 -49.40
CA LYS A 79 -3.35 -19.42 -50.20
C LYS A 79 -3.96 -20.58 -49.42
N GLU A 80 -3.17 -21.30 -48.66
CA GLU A 80 -3.63 -22.43 -47.81
C GLU A 80 -4.55 -21.92 -46.68
N PHE A 81 -4.32 -20.72 -46.17
CA PHE A 81 -5.18 -20.09 -45.17
C PHE A 81 -6.58 -19.81 -45.73
N TYR A 82 -6.67 -19.15 -46.89
CA TYR A 82 -7.95 -18.85 -47.51
C TYR A 82 -8.67 -20.06 -48.10
N GLU A 83 -7.93 -21.07 -48.60
CA GLU A 83 -8.49 -22.33 -49.01
C GLU A 83 -9.06 -23.12 -47.81
N SER A 84 -8.41 -23.06 -46.65
CA SER A 84 -8.91 -23.69 -45.41
C SER A 84 -10.19 -23.06 -44.89
N LEU A 85 -10.36 -21.74 -45.05
CA LEU A 85 -11.59 -21.03 -44.70
C LEU A 85 -12.76 -21.41 -45.63
N GLY A 86 -12.50 -21.57 -46.95
CA GLY A 86 -13.51 -21.97 -47.93
C GLY A 86 -14.02 -23.40 -47.73
N THR A 87 -13.11 -24.33 -47.35
CA THR A 87 -13.47 -25.73 -47.06
C THR A 87 -14.12 -25.95 -45.70
N PHE A 88 -14.03 -25.00 -44.81
CA PHE A 88 -14.64 -25.06 -43.48
C PHE A 88 -16.17 -24.98 -43.56
N ASP A 89 -16.70 -24.12 -44.41
CA ASP A 89 -18.14 -23.95 -44.64
C ASP A 89 -18.78 -25.21 -45.30
N GLU A 90 -18.06 -25.86 -46.23
CA GLU A 90 -18.51 -27.12 -46.83
C GLU A 90 -18.44 -28.29 -45.83
N LYS A 91 -17.44 -28.32 -44.95
CA LYS A 91 -17.35 -29.34 -43.91
C LYS A 91 -18.42 -29.15 -42.83
N ILE A 92 -18.76 -27.94 -42.45
CA ILE A 92 -19.87 -27.65 -41.51
C ILE A 92 -21.21 -28.09 -42.14
N LYS A 93 -21.50 -27.76 -43.38
CA LYS A 93 -22.71 -28.21 -44.07
C LYS A 93 -22.79 -29.71 -44.19
N LYS A 94 -21.66 -30.38 -44.38
CA LYS A 94 -21.60 -31.84 -44.46
C LYS A 94 -21.81 -32.52 -43.10
N VAL A 95 -21.30 -31.90 -42.02
CA VAL A 95 -21.54 -32.33 -40.64
C VAL A 95 -22.98 -32.09 -40.23
N GLU A 96 -23.55 -30.92 -40.54
CA GLU A 96 -24.97 -30.61 -40.28
C GLU A 96 -25.91 -31.58 -41.04
N SER A 97 -25.60 -31.94 -42.29
CA SER A 97 -26.32 -32.92 -43.05
C SER A 97 -26.22 -34.35 -42.48
N LEU A 98 -25.01 -34.72 -41.95
CA LEU A 98 -24.81 -36.00 -41.26
C LEU A 98 -25.56 -36.03 -39.91
N VAL A 99 -25.51 -34.95 -39.12
CA VAL A 99 -26.21 -34.86 -37.84
C VAL A 99 -27.72 -34.88 -38.03
N ALA A 100 -28.26 -34.18 -39.04
CA ALA A 100 -29.66 -34.25 -39.39
C ALA A 100 -30.11 -35.67 -39.85
N SER A 101 -29.23 -36.42 -40.55
CA SER A 101 -29.50 -37.82 -40.93
C SER A 101 -29.39 -38.81 -39.78
N MET A 102 -28.62 -38.46 -38.75
CA MET A 102 -28.42 -39.31 -37.55
C MET A 102 -29.47 -39.09 -36.47
N SER A 103 -29.97 -37.85 -36.30
CA SER A 103 -30.98 -37.50 -35.27
C SER A 103 -32.34 -38.19 -35.47
N GLY A 104 -32.64 -38.69 -36.68
CA GLY A 104 -33.87 -39.44 -36.95
C GLY A 104 -33.72 -40.98 -36.79
N LYS A 105 -32.48 -41.50 -36.62
CA LYS A 105 -32.21 -42.95 -36.67
C LYS A 105 -32.14 -43.65 -35.31
N TYR A 106 -32.03 -42.92 -34.17
CA TYR A 106 -31.81 -43.52 -32.86
C TYR A 106 -32.86 -43.18 -31.80
N ALA A 107 -34.01 -42.66 -32.21
CA ALA A 107 -35.03 -42.17 -31.28
C ALA A 107 -35.84 -43.29 -30.58
N GLU A 108 -35.74 -44.53 -31.01
CA GLU A 108 -36.56 -45.65 -30.49
C GLU A 108 -35.71 -46.83 -30.15
N THR A 109 -35.97 -47.47 -29.01
CA THR A 109 -35.50 -48.82 -28.67
C THR A 109 -36.66 -49.77 -28.81
N PRO A 110 -36.87 -50.38 -30.00
CA PRO A 110 -38.03 -51.23 -30.23
C PRO A 110 -37.97 -52.50 -29.38
N THR A 111 -39.14 -52.97 -28.97
CA THR A 111 -39.30 -54.26 -28.32
C THR A 111 -39.49 -55.33 -29.41
N LEU A 112 -38.72 -56.38 -29.32
CA LEU A 112 -38.86 -57.55 -30.23
C LEU A 112 -39.50 -58.72 -29.46
N ASP A 113 -40.24 -59.56 -30.18
CA ASP A 113 -40.91 -60.72 -29.61
C ASP A 113 -39.94 -61.89 -29.34
N SER A 114 -38.73 -61.78 -29.85
CA SER A 114 -37.69 -62.83 -29.70
C SER A 114 -36.29 -62.26 -29.88
N THR A 115 -35.29 -62.92 -29.35
CA THR A 115 -33.86 -62.63 -29.51
C THR A 115 -33.52 -62.37 -30.98
N PRO A 116 -32.91 -61.17 -31.30
CA PRO A 116 -32.59 -60.86 -32.69
C PRO A 116 -31.53 -61.81 -33.26
N THR A 117 -31.76 -62.23 -34.49
CA THR A 117 -30.85 -63.10 -35.23
C THR A 117 -30.08 -62.34 -36.30
N GLU A 118 -29.18 -63.02 -37.02
CA GLU A 118 -28.48 -62.42 -38.18
C GLU A 118 -29.41 -61.97 -39.32
N ASP A 119 -30.66 -62.46 -39.35
CA ASP A 119 -31.68 -62.08 -40.34
C ASP A 119 -32.58 -60.92 -39.82
N THR A 120 -32.44 -60.48 -38.58
CA THR A 120 -33.24 -59.36 -37.96
C THR A 120 -32.68 -58.04 -38.41
N LEU A 121 -33.15 -57.54 -39.55
CA LEU A 121 -32.69 -56.29 -40.15
C LEU A 121 -33.70 -55.09 -40.02
N THR A 122 -34.97 -55.46 -39.69
CA THR A 122 -36.09 -54.50 -39.61
C THR A 122 -36.92 -54.73 -38.36
N TYR A 123 -37.63 -53.68 -37.89
CA TYR A 123 -38.67 -53.80 -36.90
C TYR A 123 -39.86 -52.91 -37.28
N THR A 124 -41.05 -53.23 -36.77
CA THR A 124 -42.22 -52.42 -36.98
C THR A 124 -42.52 -51.60 -35.74
N PRO A 125 -42.47 -50.28 -35.77
CA PRO A 125 -42.82 -49.43 -34.62
C PRO A 125 -44.26 -49.60 -34.16
N GLU A 126 -44.55 -49.41 -32.89
CA GLU A 126 -45.91 -49.57 -32.34
C GLU A 126 -46.92 -48.60 -32.94
N ASP A 127 -46.46 -47.50 -33.49
CA ASP A 127 -47.27 -46.43 -34.10
C ASP A 127 -47.33 -46.46 -35.65
N SER A 128 -46.81 -47.53 -36.29
CA SER A 128 -46.68 -47.63 -37.75
C SER A 128 -46.93 -49.06 -38.20
N GLU A 129 -47.57 -49.23 -39.37
CA GLU A 129 -47.72 -50.53 -40.06
C GLU A 129 -46.54 -50.85 -40.99
N GLU A 130 -45.64 -49.91 -41.22
CA GLU A 130 -44.51 -50.04 -42.12
C GLU A 130 -43.23 -50.40 -41.37
N PRO A 131 -42.52 -51.45 -41.82
CA PRO A 131 -41.27 -51.90 -41.20
C PRO A 131 -40.13 -50.89 -41.42
N ARG A 132 -39.35 -50.58 -40.36
CA ARG A 132 -38.16 -49.76 -40.45
C ARG A 132 -36.91 -50.61 -40.33
N ALA A 133 -35.85 -50.24 -41.05
CA ALA A 133 -34.55 -50.88 -40.92
C ALA A 133 -33.82 -50.48 -39.68
N PHE A 134 -33.17 -51.41 -38.97
CA PHE A 134 -32.26 -51.11 -37.91
C PHE A 134 -31.01 -50.42 -38.44
N ALA A 135 -30.53 -49.49 -37.70
CA ALA A 135 -29.24 -48.85 -37.96
C ALA A 135 -28.15 -49.46 -37.09
N ILE A 136 -26.91 -49.55 -37.61
CA ILE A 136 -25.75 -49.96 -36.81
C ILE A 136 -25.63 -49.06 -35.59
N GLY A 137 -25.51 -49.66 -34.40
CA GLY A 137 -25.50 -48.94 -33.12
C GLY A 137 -26.87 -48.82 -32.43
N GLN A 138 -27.98 -49.08 -33.15
CA GLN A 138 -29.33 -49.07 -32.59
C GLN A 138 -29.53 -50.24 -31.64
N GLN A 139 -30.25 -50.04 -30.55
CA GLN A 139 -30.62 -51.10 -29.61
C GLN A 139 -32.06 -51.56 -29.86
N CYS A 140 -32.30 -52.81 -29.53
CA CYS A 140 -33.62 -53.34 -29.29
C CYS A 140 -33.66 -54.07 -27.95
N ARG A 141 -34.84 -54.31 -27.43
CA ARG A 141 -35.03 -55.07 -26.18
C ARG A 141 -35.94 -56.26 -26.42
N VAL A 142 -35.66 -57.38 -25.72
CA VAL A 142 -36.46 -58.58 -25.71
C VAL A 142 -36.79 -58.91 -24.28
N TYR A 143 -38.06 -59.20 -23.97
CA TYR A 143 -38.44 -59.67 -22.65
C TYR A 143 -38.11 -61.16 -22.52
N GLU A 144 -37.30 -61.47 -21.52
CA GLU A 144 -36.91 -62.90 -21.23
C GLU A 144 -37.71 -63.38 -20.02
N GLU A 145 -38.60 -64.35 -20.23
CA GLU A 145 -39.50 -64.84 -19.16
C GLU A 145 -38.73 -65.49 -18.00
N ASP A 146 -37.58 -66.09 -18.26
CA ASP A 146 -36.74 -66.75 -17.26
C ASP A 146 -36.00 -65.75 -16.32
N GLU A 147 -35.80 -64.55 -16.76
CA GLU A 147 -35.13 -63.53 -16.02
C GLU A 147 -36.10 -62.44 -15.46
N GLU A 148 -37.37 -62.46 -15.80
CA GLU A 148 -38.41 -61.48 -15.47
C GLU A 148 -38.01 -60.02 -15.82
N ASP A 149 -37.14 -59.82 -16.84
CA ASP A 149 -36.62 -58.52 -17.22
C ASP A 149 -36.32 -58.44 -18.73
N TYR A 150 -36.00 -57.24 -19.20
CA TYR A 150 -35.63 -57.00 -20.61
C TYR A 150 -34.14 -57.19 -20.83
N VAL A 151 -33.76 -58.01 -21.80
CA VAL A 151 -32.40 -58.11 -22.33
C VAL A 151 -32.29 -57.13 -23.51
N PHE A 152 -31.25 -56.31 -23.47
CA PHE A 152 -30.98 -55.36 -24.54
C PHE A 152 -29.96 -55.93 -25.53
N TYR A 153 -30.24 -55.81 -26.81
CA TYR A 153 -29.35 -56.17 -27.89
C TYR A 153 -29.01 -54.92 -28.71
N GLN A 154 -27.76 -54.83 -29.18
CA GLN A 154 -27.30 -53.72 -30.01
C GLN A 154 -26.84 -54.29 -31.38
N LEU A 155 -27.26 -53.68 -32.46
CA LEU A 155 -26.78 -54.00 -33.81
C LEU A 155 -25.35 -53.48 -33.96
N TYR A 156 -24.39 -54.39 -34.05
CA TYR A 156 -22.97 -54.02 -34.08
C TYR A 156 -22.46 -53.84 -35.53
N ASP A 157 -22.84 -54.65 -36.45
CA ASP A 157 -22.41 -54.61 -37.86
C ASP A 157 -23.48 -55.21 -38.79
N ILE A 158 -23.44 -54.87 -40.07
CA ILE A 158 -24.24 -55.48 -41.14
C ILE A 158 -23.29 -55.91 -42.29
N LYS A 159 -23.15 -57.18 -42.52
CA LYS A 159 -22.34 -57.76 -43.62
C LYS A 159 -23.25 -58.36 -44.69
N GLY A 160 -23.41 -57.63 -45.78
CA GLY A 160 -24.38 -57.97 -46.81
C GLY A 160 -25.81 -57.94 -46.29
N SER A 161 -26.51 -59.08 -46.27
CA SER A 161 -27.88 -59.19 -45.72
C SER A 161 -27.93 -59.84 -44.34
N LYS A 162 -26.82 -59.85 -43.61
CA LYS A 162 -26.71 -60.42 -42.26
C LYS A 162 -26.33 -59.39 -41.21
N ALA A 163 -27.05 -59.35 -40.11
CA ALA A 163 -26.86 -58.48 -38.96
C ALA A 163 -26.02 -59.18 -37.88
N ASP A 164 -25.10 -58.45 -37.26
CA ASP A 164 -24.36 -58.90 -36.09
C ASP A 164 -24.95 -58.18 -34.84
N TRP A 165 -25.83 -58.92 -34.15
CA TRP A 165 -26.46 -58.47 -32.89
C TRP A 165 -25.69 -59.00 -31.69
N ARG A 166 -25.51 -58.13 -30.71
CA ARG A 166 -24.80 -58.53 -29.50
C ARG A 166 -25.59 -58.00 -28.28
N ILE A 167 -25.53 -58.74 -27.17
CA ILE A 167 -26.18 -58.37 -25.92
C ILE A 167 -25.53 -57.08 -25.39
N ALA A 168 -26.35 -56.07 -25.14
CA ALA A 168 -25.94 -54.85 -24.47
C ALA A 168 -25.95 -55.11 -22.96
N GLY A 169 -24.85 -55.52 -22.40
CA GLY A 169 -24.63 -56.19 -21.15
C GLY A 169 -25.24 -55.65 -19.86
N SER A 170 -25.35 -56.57 -18.89
CA SER A 170 -25.60 -56.31 -17.48
C SER A 170 -24.33 -56.60 -16.66
N GLY A 171 -23.94 -55.65 -15.80
CA GLY A 171 -23.16 -55.91 -14.59
C GLY A 171 -21.68 -56.29 -14.69
N GLY A 172 -20.96 -55.97 -15.77
CA GLY A 172 -19.49 -56.10 -15.90
C GLY A 172 -18.98 -55.10 -16.93
N ILE A 173 -17.65 -55.06 -17.22
CA ILE A 173 -17.20 -54.34 -18.40
C ILE A 173 -17.78 -55.08 -19.59
N SER A 174 -18.86 -54.56 -20.17
CA SER A 174 -19.49 -55.13 -21.34
C SER A 174 -18.51 -55.04 -22.53
N ALA A 175 -18.51 -56.09 -23.41
CA ALA A 175 -17.81 -56.01 -24.68
C ALA A 175 -18.23 -54.79 -25.54
N TYR A 176 -19.28 -54.10 -25.17
CA TYR A 176 -19.88 -52.95 -25.84
C TYR A 176 -19.58 -51.61 -25.16
N GLN A 177 -18.79 -51.58 -24.09
CA GLN A 177 -18.38 -50.41 -23.38
C GLN A 177 -16.89 -50.43 -23.04
N GLU A 178 -16.26 -49.27 -23.03
CA GLU A 178 -14.98 -49.04 -22.39
C GLU A 178 -15.23 -48.45 -21.00
N ARG A 179 -14.52 -48.95 -19.99
CA ARG A 179 -14.50 -48.35 -18.65
C ARG A 179 -13.31 -47.43 -18.54
N ALA A 180 -13.55 -46.13 -18.47
CA ALA A 180 -12.51 -45.15 -18.15
C ALA A 180 -12.42 -44.96 -16.64
N VAL A 181 -11.24 -45.20 -16.08
CA VAL A 181 -10.91 -44.96 -14.66
C VAL A 181 -10.09 -43.69 -14.60
N ILE A 182 -10.67 -42.68 -14.00
CA ILE A 182 -10.11 -41.32 -13.98
C ILE A 182 -9.50 -41.03 -12.60
N THR A 183 -8.25 -40.63 -12.60
CA THR A 183 -7.53 -40.22 -11.38
C THR A 183 -6.91 -38.85 -11.54
N LEU A 184 -6.90 -38.09 -10.46
CA LEU A 184 -6.18 -36.83 -10.36
C LEU A 184 -4.98 -37.02 -9.45
N SER A 185 -3.85 -36.48 -9.86
CA SER A 185 -2.64 -36.42 -9.05
C SER A 185 -1.99 -35.04 -9.14
N SER A 186 -1.13 -34.72 -8.19
CA SER A 186 -0.33 -33.51 -8.25
C SER A 186 1.12 -33.77 -7.90
N ASN A 187 2.00 -32.85 -8.30
CA ASN A 187 3.42 -32.88 -7.93
C ASN A 187 3.68 -32.54 -6.45
N GLN A 188 2.63 -32.33 -5.65
CA GLN A 188 2.73 -32.08 -4.18
C GLN A 188 2.53 -33.35 -3.36
N GLY A 189 2.32 -34.46 -4.01
CA GLY A 189 2.17 -35.80 -3.41
C GLY A 189 0.80 -36.43 -3.64
N ASP A 190 0.70 -37.73 -3.40
CA ASP A 190 -0.53 -38.49 -3.49
C ASP A 190 -1.53 -38.03 -2.42
N GLY A 191 -2.79 -37.86 -2.80
CA GLY A 191 -3.85 -37.43 -1.89
C GLY A 191 -3.85 -35.92 -1.61
N ASP A 192 -3.33 -35.05 -2.50
CA ASP A 192 -3.41 -33.60 -2.39
C ASP A 192 -4.89 -33.15 -2.30
N VAL A 193 -5.32 -32.88 -1.07
CA VAL A 193 -6.72 -32.47 -0.77
C VAL A 193 -7.16 -31.20 -1.50
N ALA A 194 -6.22 -30.42 -2.03
CA ALA A 194 -6.53 -29.23 -2.83
C ALA A 194 -7.18 -29.60 -4.18
N LEU A 195 -7.08 -30.85 -4.63
CA LEU A 195 -7.75 -31.33 -5.83
C LEU A 195 -9.20 -31.76 -5.57
N ASN A 196 -9.60 -31.97 -4.30
CA ASN A 196 -10.98 -32.37 -3.97
C ASN A 196 -11.97 -31.26 -4.37
N GLY A 197 -13.10 -31.69 -4.94
CA GLY A 197 -14.09 -30.77 -5.51
C GLY A 197 -13.83 -30.38 -6.96
N THR A 198 -12.74 -30.85 -7.58
CA THR A 198 -12.47 -30.61 -9.01
C THR A 198 -13.53 -31.29 -9.89
N ASN A 199 -14.15 -30.52 -10.77
CA ASN A 199 -15.09 -31.06 -11.75
C ASN A 199 -14.34 -31.76 -12.86
N ILE A 200 -14.83 -32.96 -13.21
CA ILE A 200 -14.41 -33.75 -14.36
C ILE A 200 -15.57 -33.81 -15.34
N THR A 201 -15.35 -33.34 -16.55
CA THR A 201 -16.35 -33.36 -17.62
C THR A 201 -16.00 -34.44 -18.62
N VAL A 202 -16.91 -35.37 -18.85
CA VAL A 202 -16.80 -36.39 -19.88
C VAL A 202 -17.84 -36.11 -20.96
N LYS A 203 -17.39 -35.93 -22.20
CA LYS A 203 -18.24 -35.70 -23.37
C LYS A 203 -18.10 -36.75 -24.41
N TYR A 204 -19.22 -37.33 -24.88
CA TYR A 204 -19.27 -38.24 -26.01
C TYR A 204 -20.61 -38.06 -26.73
N SER A 205 -20.57 -37.98 -28.07
CA SER A 205 -21.74 -37.60 -28.87
C SER A 205 -22.32 -36.26 -28.37
N ASP A 206 -23.60 -36.20 -28.07
CA ASP A 206 -24.37 -35.09 -27.52
C ASP A 206 -24.49 -35.12 -25.98
N GLN A 207 -23.88 -36.16 -25.35
CA GLN A 207 -23.95 -36.36 -23.92
C GLN A 207 -22.78 -35.68 -23.19
N THR A 208 -23.08 -35.11 -22.02
CA THR A 208 -22.08 -34.58 -21.09
C THR A 208 -22.35 -35.12 -19.71
N GLN A 209 -21.35 -35.76 -19.11
CA GLN A 209 -21.40 -36.22 -17.74
C GLN A 209 -20.44 -35.42 -16.91
N GLU A 210 -20.93 -34.85 -15.80
CA GLU A 210 -20.13 -34.14 -14.84
C GLU A 210 -19.92 -35.00 -13.60
N LEU A 211 -18.65 -35.12 -13.18
CA LEU A 211 -18.22 -35.83 -11.99
C LEU A 211 -17.43 -34.89 -11.08
N THR A 212 -17.39 -35.19 -9.80
CA THR A 212 -16.60 -34.43 -8.85
C THR A 212 -15.56 -35.29 -8.18
N TRP A 213 -14.30 -34.91 -8.24
CA TRP A 213 -13.20 -35.62 -7.60
C TRP A 213 -13.30 -35.51 -6.08
N ASN A 214 -13.20 -36.64 -5.40
CA ASN A 214 -13.29 -36.75 -3.94
C ASN A 214 -12.07 -37.46 -3.31
N GLY A 215 -10.98 -37.59 -4.07
CA GLY A 215 -9.78 -38.33 -3.63
C GLY A 215 -9.74 -39.80 -4.01
N THR A 216 -10.79 -40.30 -4.64
CA THR A 216 -10.85 -41.72 -5.13
C THR A 216 -11.07 -41.76 -6.64
N ALA A 217 -10.61 -42.83 -7.28
CA ALA A 217 -10.78 -43.00 -8.71
C ALA A 217 -12.27 -42.95 -9.10
N LEU A 218 -12.55 -42.19 -10.16
CA LEU A 218 -13.89 -42.04 -10.74
C LEU A 218 -14.00 -42.95 -11.96
N GLU A 219 -15.17 -43.53 -12.18
CA GLU A 219 -15.40 -44.45 -13.28
C GLU A 219 -16.49 -43.95 -14.22
N VAL A 220 -16.25 -44.09 -15.52
CA VAL A 220 -17.24 -43.79 -16.57
C VAL A 220 -17.24 -44.91 -17.59
N LYS A 221 -18.43 -45.31 -18.01
CA LYS A 221 -18.62 -46.28 -19.06
C LYS A 221 -19.03 -45.58 -20.35
N VAL A 222 -18.29 -45.80 -21.43
CA VAL A 222 -18.53 -45.18 -22.74
C VAL A 222 -18.80 -46.25 -23.78
N PRO A 223 -19.87 -46.14 -24.61
CA PRO A 223 -20.18 -47.11 -25.64
C PRO A 223 -19.05 -47.23 -26.66
N VAL A 224 -18.82 -48.47 -27.12
CA VAL A 224 -17.79 -48.80 -28.13
C VAL A 224 -17.96 -48.01 -29.41
N GLY A 225 -16.83 -47.58 -29.96
CA GLY A 225 -16.79 -46.78 -31.21
C GLY A 225 -17.05 -45.32 -31.04
N MET A 226 -17.52 -44.86 -29.85
CA MET A 226 -17.70 -43.45 -29.57
C MET A 226 -16.35 -42.75 -29.30
N ILE A 227 -16.18 -41.59 -29.91
CA ILE A 227 -15.11 -40.67 -29.51
C ILE A 227 -15.57 -39.92 -28.26
N TYR A 228 -14.79 -39.99 -27.22
CA TYR A 228 -15.07 -39.26 -26.00
C TYR A 228 -13.88 -38.40 -25.56
N GLU A 229 -14.20 -37.30 -24.93
CA GLU A 229 -13.25 -36.34 -24.40
C GLU A 229 -13.43 -36.23 -22.88
N ILE A 230 -12.34 -36.27 -22.15
CA ILE A 230 -12.33 -36.06 -20.72
C ILE A 230 -11.50 -34.81 -20.44
N SER A 231 -12.05 -33.90 -19.65
CA SER A 231 -11.36 -32.70 -19.18
C SER A 231 -11.50 -32.58 -17.67
N ALA A 232 -10.44 -32.07 -17.03
CA ALA A 232 -10.42 -31.76 -15.60
C ALA A 232 -10.47 -30.25 -15.41
N GLY A 233 -11.26 -29.82 -14.44
CA GLY A 233 -11.51 -28.41 -14.15
C GLY A 233 -10.27 -27.66 -13.63
N LEU A 234 -10.40 -26.34 -13.53
CA LEU A 234 -9.35 -25.49 -12.99
C LEU A 234 -9.21 -25.69 -11.48
N VAL A 235 -7.97 -25.77 -10.99
CA VAL A 235 -7.65 -25.75 -9.56
C VAL A 235 -6.75 -24.56 -9.29
N ASN A 236 -7.16 -23.70 -8.36
CA ASN A 236 -6.42 -22.50 -8.05
C ASN A 236 -5.00 -22.82 -7.57
N GLY A 237 -4.02 -22.13 -8.14
CA GLY A 237 -2.61 -22.34 -7.84
C GLY A 237 -1.94 -23.51 -8.59
N TYR A 238 -2.65 -24.19 -9.48
CA TYR A 238 -2.10 -25.27 -10.28
C TYR A 238 -2.16 -24.99 -11.80
N THR A 239 -1.22 -25.56 -12.53
CA THR A 239 -1.31 -25.68 -13.98
C THR A 239 -2.31 -26.79 -14.30
N SER A 240 -3.35 -26.44 -15.06
CA SER A 240 -4.37 -27.41 -15.48
C SER A 240 -3.80 -28.39 -16.49
N PRO A 241 -4.09 -29.67 -16.35
CA PRO A 241 -3.74 -30.68 -17.35
C PRO A 241 -4.55 -30.48 -18.64
N GLN A 242 -4.01 -30.95 -19.75
CA GLN A 242 -4.70 -30.89 -21.01
C GLN A 242 -5.84 -31.93 -21.04
N LYS A 243 -6.92 -31.60 -21.74
CA LYS A 243 -7.97 -32.56 -22.04
C LYS A 243 -7.43 -33.74 -22.83
N GLN A 244 -8.03 -34.91 -22.65
CA GLN A 244 -7.64 -36.14 -23.31
C GLN A 244 -8.83 -36.65 -24.11
N SER A 245 -8.57 -37.17 -25.32
CA SER A 245 -9.60 -37.67 -26.21
C SER A 245 -9.26 -39.08 -26.67
N PHE A 246 -10.26 -39.95 -26.68
CA PHE A 246 -10.10 -41.38 -26.95
C PHE A 246 -11.26 -41.89 -27.81
N THR A 247 -11.02 -43.03 -28.53
CA THR A 247 -12.09 -43.83 -29.11
C THR A 247 -12.32 -45.05 -28.22
N ALA A 248 -13.55 -45.25 -27.79
CA ALA A 248 -13.92 -46.31 -26.87
C ALA A 248 -13.75 -47.71 -27.51
N VAL A 249 -13.06 -48.60 -26.82
CA VAL A 249 -12.78 -49.99 -27.24
C VAL A 249 -13.49 -50.94 -26.29
N GLY A 250 -14.26 -51.84 -26.84
CA GLY A 250 -15.07 -52.77 -26.07
C GLY A 250 -14.28 -53.70 -25.16
N GLY A 251 -14.76 -53.86 -23.92
CA GLY A 251 -14.12 -54.68 -22.91
C GLY A 251 -12.81 -54.11 -22.35
N ASN A 252 -12.43 -52.90 -22.76
CA ASN A 252 -11.19 -52.28 -22.33
C ASN A 252 -11.40 -51.46 -21.04
N GLU A 253 -10.40 -51.49 -20.16
CA GLU A 253 -10.27 -50.58 -19.05
C GLU A 253 -9.16 -49.56 -19.36
N ARG A 254 -9.51 -48.29 -19.39
CA ARG A 254 -8.59 -47.20 -19.69
C ARG A 254 -8.27 -46.42 -18.43
N GLN A 255 -7.01 -46.33 -18.10
CA GLN A 255 -6.53 -45.43 -17.05
C GLN A 255 -6.32 -44.05 -17.63
N VAL A 256 -6.99 -43.04 -17.05
CA VAL A 256 -6.90 -41.63 -17.44
C VAL A 256 -6.39 -40.85 -16.26
N VAL A 257 -5.19 -40.33 -16.38
CA VAL A 257 -4.54 -39.60 -15.27
C VAL A 257 -4.42 -38.12 -15.65
N PHE A 258 -4.91 -37.24 -14.80
CA PHE A 258 -4.72 -35.81 -14.91
C PHE A 258 -3.71 -35.37 -13.87
N ASN A 259 -2.54 -34.91 -14.33
CA ASN A 259 -1.45 -34.48 -13.50
C ASN A 259 -1.47 -32.95 -13.35
N TYR A 260 -1.83 -32.44 -12.19
CA TYR A 260 -1.73 -31.06 -11.85
C TYR A 260 -0.31 -30.73 -11.37
N SER A 261 0.20 -29.58 -11.75
CA SER A 261 1.51 -29.14 -11.32
C SER A 261 1.48 -27.74 -10.73
N CYS A 262 2.14 -27.56 -9.61
CA CYS A 262 2.35 -26.26 -9.00
C CYS A 262 3.74 -26.17 -8.39
N GLU A 263 4.21 -24.95 -8.17
CA GLU A 263 5.34 -24.67 -7.29
C GLU A 263 4.82 -24.14 -5.97
N LYS A 264 5.21 -24.78 -4.86
CA LYS A 264 4.91 -24.30 -3.49
C LYS A 264 5.92 -23.23 -3.11
N VAL A 265 5.48 -21.96 -3.08
CA VAL A 265 6.31 -20.83 -2.72
C VAL A 265 6.13 -20.53 -1.23
N THR A 266 7.18 -20.73 -0.45
CA THR A 266 7.23 -20.34 0.97
C THR A 266 7.97 -19.02 1.07
N VAL A 267 7.28 -17.98 1.50
CA VAL A 267 7.85 -16.64 1.67
C VAL A 267 8.08 -16.38 3.15
N ASN A 268 9.35 -16.17 3.52
CA ASN A 268 9.75 -15.83 4.87
C ASN A 268 10.02 -14.32 4.96
N VAL A 269 9.47 -13.67 5.98
CA VAL A 269 9.62 -12.25 6.22
C VAL A 269 10.18 -12.03 7.62
N SER A 270 11.27 -11.30 7.70
CA SER A 270 11.94 -10.96 8.96
C SER A 270 12.46 -9.52 8.96
N ALA A 271 12.81 -9.01 10.11
CA ALA A 271 13.57 -7.77 10.26
C ALA A 271 14.97 -8.07 10.83
N ASP A 272 15.94 -7.23 10.50
CA ASP A 272 17.34 -7.38 10.93
C ASP A 272 17.55 -7.18 12.44
N ASP A 273 16.58 -6.52 13.10
CA ASP A 273 16.55 -6.29 14.55
C ASP A 273 15.58 -7.23 15.29
N SER A 274 15.11 -8.28 14.64
CA SER A 274 14.15 -9.26 15.18
C SER A 274 12.76 -8.69 15.52
N SER A 275 12.42 -7.51 15.01
CA SER A 275 11.07 -6.96 15.17
C SER A 275 10.01 -7.84 14.52
N ASP A 276 8.81 -7.86 15.10
CA ASP A 276 7.70 -8.70 14.64
C ASP A 276 7.22 -8.27 13.24
N CYS A 277 7.29 -9.22 12.31
CA CYS A 277 6.82 -9.07 10.93
C CYS A 277 5.47 -9.76 10.67
N SER A 278 4.78 -10.27 11.69
CA SER A 278 3.52 -11.01 11.53
C SER A 278 2.39 -10.18 10.91
N GLY A 279 2.44 -8.86 11.04
CA GLY A 279 1.52 -7.92 10.43
C GLY A 279 1.81 -7.60 8.95
N ARG A 280 2.93 -8.07 8.39
CA ARG A 280 3.36 -7.72 7.02
C ARG A 280 2.60 -8.52 5.98
N THR A 281 2.20 -7.84 4.91
CA THR A 281 1.48 -8.44 3.79
C THR A 281 2.45 -8.89 2.73
N VAL A 282 2.40 -10.18 2.38
CA VAL A 282 3.08 -10.78 1.22
C VAL A 282 2.09 -10.86 0.07
N THR A 283 2.54 -10.53 -1.13
CA THR A 283 1.74 -10.65 -2.36
C THR A 283 2.54 -11.38 -3.42
N VAL A 284 1.93 -12.39 -4.03
CA VAL A 284 2.47 -13.13 -5.18
C VAL A 284 1.58 -12.86 -6.39
N LYS A 285 2.14 -12.27 -7.44
CA LYS A 285 1.43 -11.92 -8.68
C LYS A 285 2.16 -12.43 -9.92
N LYS A 286 1.46 -12.58 -11.04
CA LYS A 286 2.12 -12.84 -12.33
C LYS A 286 3.02 -11.67 -12.70
N THR A 287 4.21 -11.95 -13.24
CA THR A 287 5.15 -10.91 -13.70
C THR A 287 4.59 -10.16 -14.91
N SER A 288 3.86 -10.87 -15.79
CA SER A 288 3.11 -10.26 -16.88
C SER A 288 1.66 -10.01 -16.48
N GLY A 289 1.33 -8.77 -16.11
CA GLY A 289 -0.02 -8.38 -15.73
C GLY A 289 -0.19 -8.10 -14.23
N SER A 290 -1.44 -7.93 -13.79
CA SER A 290 -1.79 -7.55 -12.41
C SER A 290 -2.44 -8.68 -11.59
N GLU A 291 -2.57 -9.89 -12.16
CA GLU A 291 -3.24 -10.99 -11.49
C GLU A 291 -2.48 -11.44 -10.24
N VAL A 292 -3.16 -11.37 -9.09
CA VAL A 292 -2.65 -11.81 -7.79
C VAL A 292 -3.07 -13.27 -7.58
N LEU A 293 -2.10 -14.18 -7.44
CA LEU A 293 -2.33 -15.61 -7.22
C LEU A 293 -2.56 -15.92 -5.75
N GLY A 294 -1.96 -15.13 -4.88
CA GLY A 294 -2.12 -15.27 -3.44
C GLY A 294 -1.56 -14.08 -2.68
N SER A 295 -2.16 -13.81 -1.55
CA SER A 295 -1.72 -12.81 -0.60
C SER A 295 -1.99 -13.32 0.82
N GLY A 296 -1.12 -12.98 1.76
CA GLY A 296 -1.27 -13.38 3.15
C GLY A 296 -0.49 -12.46 4.08
N LYS A 297 -0.85 -12.48 5.36
CA LYS A 297 -0.10 -11.78 6.42
C LYS A 297 0.65 -12.79 7.27
N GLY A 298 1.86 -12.44 7.68
CA GLY A 298 2.65 -13.27 8.56
C GLY A 298 4.15 -13.17 8.32
N SER A 299 4.92 -13.70 9.26
CA SER A 299 6.37 -13.91 9.09
C SER A 299 6.68 -15.05 8.13
N GLN A 300 5.71 -15.90 7.83
CA GLN A 300 5.78 -16.93 6.81
C GLN A 300 4.43 -17.05 6.10
N VAL A 301 4.46 -16.99 4.77
CA VAL A 301 3.28 -17.14 3.90
C VAL A 301 3.58 -18.19 2.85
N VAL A 302 2.63 -19.10 2.62
CA VAL A 302 2.76 -20.17 1.63
C VAL A 302 1.71 -19.95 0.54
N VAL A 303 2.16 -19.93 -0.74
CA VAL A 303 1.31 -19.80 -1.92
C VAL A 303 1.67 -20.87 -2.92
N LYS A 304 0.68 -21.56 -3.48
CA LYS A 304 0.86 -22.45 -4.63
C LYS A 304 0.66 -21.66 -5.92
N VAL A 305 1.55 -21.82 -6.88
CA VAL A 305 1.47 -21.12 -8.17
C VAL A 305 1.64 -22.11 -9.33
N PRO A 306 0.89 -21.94 -10.44
CA PRO A 306 1.04 -22.76 -11.64
C PRO A 306 2.48 -22.77 -12.18
N THR A 307 2.96 -23.91 -12.63
CA THR A 307 4.29 -24.05 -13.25
C THR A 307 4.35 -23.42 -14.64
N GLY A 308 5.56 -23.08 -15.10
CA GLY A 308 5.80 -22.53 -16.44
C GLY A 308 5.55 -21.03 -16.59
N THR A 309 5.14 -20.34 -15.54
CA THR A 309 4.81 -18.91 -15.56
C THR A 309 5.78 -18.11 -14.67
N GLY A 310 6.03 -16.85 -15.04
CA GLY A 310 6.83 -15.91 -14.24
C GLY A 310 5.98 -15.25 -13.15
N TYR A 311 6.55 -15.13 -11.93
CA TYR A 311 5.91 -14.50 -10.78
C TYR A 311 6.83 -13.48 -10.14
N THR A 312 6.22 -12.47 -9.53
CA THR A 312 6.87 -11.48 -8.68
C THR A 312 6.29 -11.57 -7.28
N VAL A 313 7.15 -11.71 -6.29
CA VAL A 313 6.81 -11.66 -4.86
C VAL A 313 7.21 -10.30 -4.32
N SER A 314 6.31 -9.68 -3.60
CA SER A 314 6.51 -8.39 -2.95
C SER A 314 5.99 -8.42 -1.52
N VAL A 315 6.52 -7.51 -0.70
CA VAL A 315 6.04 -7.24 0.65
C VAL A 315 5.60 -5.78 0.76
N ASP A 316 4.71 -5.47 1.70
CA ASP A 316 4.28 -4.09 1.97
C ASP A 316 5.38 -3.24 2.62
N SER A 317 5.13 -1.94 2.85
CA SER A 317 6.04 -1.07 3.58
C SER A 317 5.94 -1.34 5.08
N PHE A 318 7.07 -1.27 5.78
CA PHE A 318 7.15 -1.35 7.23
C PHE A 318 7.72 -0.03 7.76
N THR A 319 6.96 0.68 8.58
CA THR A 319 7.38 1.98 9.13
C THR A 319 8.68 1.84 9.92
N GLY A 320 9.66 2.67 9.64
CA GLY A 320 10.99 2.61 10.26
C GLY A 320 11.97 1.62 9.61
N TYR A 321 11.57 0.98 8.51
CA TYR A 321 12.40 0.01 7.80
C TYR A 321 12.49 0.32 6.30
N THR A 322 13.62 -0.03 5.71
CA THR A 322 13.77 -0.05 4.26
C THR A 322 12.98 -1.23 3.70
N LYS A 323 12.07 -0.95 2.76
CA LYS A 323 11.32 -2.00 2.07
C LYS A 323 12.27 -2.84 1.23
N PRO A 324 12.29 -4.19 1.39
CA PRO A 324 13.08 -5.06 0.54
C PRO A 324 12.62 -5.00 -0.92
N THR A 325 13.57 -5.19 -1.84
CA THR A 325 13.30 -5.25 -3.27
C THR A 325 12.42 -6.44 -3.63
N ASP A 326 11.45 -6.24 -4.49
CA ASP A 326 10.59 -7.30 -5.03
C ASP A 326 11.45 -8.37 -5.74
N GLN A 327 11.10 -9.65 -5.59
CA GLN A 327 11.83 -10.78 -6.17
C GLN A 327 10.97 -11.48 -7.24
N SER A 328 11.58 -11.77 -8.39
CA SER A 328 10.90 -12.44 -9.50
C SER A 328 11.55 -13.80 -9.82
N PHE A 329 10.71 -14.74 -10.23
CA PHE A 329 11.16 -16.08 -10.64
C PHE A 329 10.20 -16.68 -11.67
N THR A 330 10.64 -17.72 -12.38
CA THR A 330 9.76 -18.58 -13.16
C THR A 330 9.53 -19.86 -12.37
N ALA A 331 8.26 -20.23 -12.22
CA ALA A 331 7.87 -21.46 -11.49
C ALA A 331 8.25 -22.71 -12.30
N ASN A 332 9.26 -23.42 -11.85
CA ASN A 332 9.81 -24.62 -12.52
C ASN A 332 10.30 -25.69 -11.56
N GLN A 333 9.96 -25.58 -10.29
CA GLN A 333 10.35 -26.48 -9.20
C GLN A 333 9.11 -26.96 -8.44
N ALA A 334 9.26 -27.99 -7.61
CA ALA A 334 8.19 -28.44 -6.74
C ALA A 334 7.96 -27.48 -5.55
N SER A 335 9.05 -26.85 -5.06
CA SER A 335 8.99 -25.88 -3.98
C SER A 335 10.09 -24.85 -4.08
N ARG A 336 9.85 -23.63 -3.55
CA ARG A 336 10.77 -22.50 -3.49
C ARG A 336 10.67 -21.77 -2.16
N ASN A 337 11.80 -21.36 -1.63
CA ASN A 337 11.87 -20.41 -0.53
C ASN A 337 12.28 -19.03 -1.06
N VAL A 338 11.52 -18.00 -0.65
CA VAL A 338 11.79 -16.60 -0.91
C VAL A 338 11.92 -15.91 0.44
N SER A 339 12.95 -15.11 0.63
CA SER A 339 13.17 -14.44 1.90
C SER A 339 13.28 -12.94 1.71
N PHE A 340 12.56 -12.19 2.55
CA PHE A 340 12.65 -10.74 2.67
C PHE A 340 13.14 -10.37 4.06
N VAL A 341 14.14 -9.51 4.11
CA VAL A 341 14.66 -8.95 5.36
C VAL A 341 14.46 -7.45 5.31
N TYR A 342 13.64 -6.92 6.20
CA TYR A 342 13.54 -5.48 6.42
C TYR A 342 14.77 -4.98 7.16
N ALA A 343 15.48 -4.04 6.57
CA ALA A 343 16.59 -3.37 7.21
C ALA A 343 16.09 -2.14 7.96
N LYS A 344 16.30 -2.09 9.27
CA LYS A 344 15.89 -0.94 10.08
C LYS A 344 16.60 0.32 9.61
N ILE A 345 15.82 1.38 9.38
CA ILE A 345 16.34 2.69 9.08
C ILE A 345 16.91 3.25 10.38
N LYS A 346 18.23 3.35 10.46
CA LYS A 346 18.92 3.67 11.70
C LYS A 346 18.96 5.15 11.98
N ASP A 347 19.18 5.96 10.97
CA ASP A 347 19.28 7.41 11.07
C ASP A 347 19.05 8.11 9.72
N ALA A 348 18.87 9.43 9.77
CA ALA A 348 18.79 10.31 8.62
C ALA A 348 19.62 11.57 8.86
N ALA A 349 20.17 12.18 7.83
CA ALA A 349 21.09 13.29 7.95
C ALA A 349 20.69 14.52 7.16
N ILE A 350 20.92 15.69 7.74
CA ILE A 350 20.98 16.99 7.04
C ILE A 350 22.39 17.51 7.02
N VAL A 351 22.78 18.13 5.90
CA VAL A 351 24.13 18.66 5.66
C VAL A 351 24.06 20.16 5.47
N PHE A 352 24.88 20.88 6.23
CA PHE A 352 25.07 22.32 6.15
C PHE A 352 26.35 22.65 5.38
N ASP A 353 26.30 23.61 4.46
CA ASP A 353 27.48 24.14 3.77
C ASP A 353 27.82 25.54 4.30
N LYS A 354 28.86 25.67 5.10
CA LYS A 354 29.32 26.92 5.71
C LYS A 354 29.86 27.91 4.68
N SER A 355 30.29 27.44 3.51
CA SER A 355 30.82 28.30 2.45
C SER A 355 29.74 29.09 1.70
N LYS A 356 28.48 28.73 1.90
CA LYS A 356 27.34 29.37 1.26
C LYS A 356 26.66 30.38 2.18
N SER A 357 26.48 31.57 1.69
CA SER A 357 25.68 32.61 2.37
C SER A 357 24.17 32.41 2.17
N ASP A 358 23.75 31.71 1.13
CA ASP A 358 22.35 31.38 0.90
C ASP A 358 21.77 30.54 2.06
N PRO A 359 20.70 30.98 2.73
CA PRO A 359 20.06 30.21 3.79
C PRO A 359 19.52 28.84 3.37
N GLN A 360 19.17 28.69 2.09
CA GLN A 360 18.60 27.45 1.51
C GLN A 360 19.66 26.42 1.13
N ASN A 361 20.80 26.41 1.78
CA ASN A 361 21.90 25.51 1.45
C ASN A 361 21.95 24.23 2.28
N ILE A 362 20.93 23.93 3.07
CA ILE A 362 20.82 22.65 3.79
C ILE A 362 20.34 21.59 2.82
N THR A 363 21.07 20.48 2.74
CA THR A 363 20.79 19.35 1.86
C THR A 363 20.67 18.05 2.67
N GLY A 364 20.39 16.93 2.00
CA GLY A 364 20.22 15.62 2.64
C GLY A 364 18.73 15.24 2.77
N GLU A 365 18.40 14.56 3.84
CA GLU A 365 17.06 13.96 4.04
C GLU A 365 16.08 14.96 4.68
N ILE A 366 15.88 16.08 4.00
CA ILE A 366 14.97 17.15 4.44
C ILE A 366 13.54 16.62 4.52
N ASN A 367 12.91 16.74 5.70
CA ASN A 367 11.53 16.30 5.97
C ASN A 367 11.21 14.87 5.47
N SER A 368 12.18 13.99 5.54
CA SER A 368 12.09 12.61 5.03
C SER A 368 12.66 11.60 6.01
N GLY A 369 12.44 10.30 5.77
CA GLY A 369 13.00 9.21 6.58
C GLY A 369 12.73 9.37 8.08
N VAL A 370 13.75 9.08 8.89
CA VAL A 370 13.70 9.19 10.36
C VAL A 370 13.41 10.61 10.83
N ILE A 371 13.90 11.63 10.11
CA ILE A 371 13.62 13.03 10.45
C ILE A 371 12.11 13.30 10.41
N LYS A 372 11.43 12.84 9.35
CA LYS A 372 9.97 12.98 9.25
C LYS A 372 9.24 12.24 10.39
N THR A 373 9.72 11.05 10.77
CA THR A 373 9.17 10.30 11.90
C THR A 373 9.33 11.08 13.22
N ILE A 374 10.50 11.65 13.49
CA ILE A 374 10.73 12.48 14.69
C ILE A 374 9.84 13.72 14.65
N LEU A 375 9.76 14.43 13.50
CA LEU A 375 8.95 15.61 13.33
C LEU A 375 7.45 15.36 13.56
N SER A 376 6.93 14.20 13.20
CA SER A 376 5.52 13.84 13.39
C SER A 376 5.14 13.57 14.84
N LYS A 377 6.11 13.43 15.73
CA LYS A 377 5.89 13.23 17.17
C LYS A 377 5.78 14.53 17.96
N PHE A 378 6.06 15.68 17.34
CA PHE A 378 5.80 16.99 17.96
C PHE A 378 4.31 17.26 17.87
N ARG A 379 3.56 16.94 18.93
CA ARG A 379 2.11 17.00 18.97
C ARG A 379 1.60 17.86 20.12
N ARG A 380 0.51 18.59 19.90
CA ARG A 380 -0.16 19.31 20.98
C ARG A 380 -0.94 18.37 21.89
N CYS A 381 -0.89 18.65 23.17
CA CYS A 381 -1.63 17.92 24.19
C CYS A 381 -2.14 18.88 25.28
N LEU A 382 -3.17 18.47 25.99
CA LEU A 382 -3.48 19.04 27.29
C LEU A 382 -2.68 18.29 28.36
N CYS A 383 -2.23 19.01 29.37
CA CYS A 383 -1.32 18.53 30.42
C CYS A 383 -1.87 18.87 31.80
N LYS A 384 -1.93 17.87 32.68
CA LYS A 384 -2.30 18.01 34.10
C LYS A 384 -1.21 17.43 34.99
N LYS A 385 -0.89 18.11 36.09
CA LYS A 385 -0.01 17.58 37.15
C LYS A 385 -0.73 16.45 37.88
N THR A 386 -0.06 15.30 38.01
CA THR A 386 -0.60 14.12 38.76
C THR A 386 0.12 13.89 40.06
N ALA A 387 1.43 14.20 40.12
CA ALA A 387 2.28 14.10 41.31
C ALA A 387 3.45 15.10 41.18
N GLU A 388 4.30 15.20 42.22
CA GLU A 388 5.52 15.98 42.12
C GLU A 388 6.46 15.33 41.11
N GLY A 389 6.85 16.09 40.09
CA GLY A 389 7.68 15.64 38.98
C GLY A 389 6.99 14.75 37.96
N GLU A 390 5.66 14.60 38.04
CA GLU A 390 4.88 13.79 37.09
C GLU A 390 3.66 14.54 36.56
N VAL A 391 3.40 14.35 35.24
CA VAL A 391 2.23 14.89 34.55
C VAL A 391 1.56 13.80 33.71
N SER A 392 0.22 13.96 33.54
CA SER A 392 -0.54 13.20 32.54
C SER A 392 -0.90 14.10 31.37
N ILE A 393 -0.86 13.54 30.15
CA ILE A 393 -1.23 14.24 28.91
C ILE A 393 -2.35 13.51 28.16
N ALA A 394 -3.13 14.28 27.40
CA ALA A 394 -4.04 13.76 26.38
C ALA A 394 -3.84 14.56 25.09
N TYR A 395 -3.63 13.88 23.97
CA TYR A 395 -3.36 14.54 22.70
C TYR A 395 -4.59 15.23 22.14
N LEU A 396 -4.31 16.34 21.48
CA LEU A 396 -5.25 17.09 20.66
C LEU A 396 -5.13 16.64 19.19
N ARG A 397 -6.14 16.92 18.40
CA ARG A 397 -6.08 16.66 16.97
C ARG A 397 -5.00 17.51 16.31
N ASP A 398 -4.26 16.90 15.41
CA ASP A 398 -3.16 17.55 14.70
C ASP A 398 -3.65 18.62 13.72
N ASP A 399 -4.86 18.52 13.21
CA ASP A 399 -5.49 19.47 12.29
C ASP A 399 -6.33 20.56 13.00
N ASN A 400 -6.70 20.35 14.29
CA ASN A 400 -7.52 21.31 15.03
C ASN A 400 -7.42 21.06 16.54
N SER A 401 -6.67 21.89 17.24
CA SER A 401 -6.45 21.76 18.68
C SER A 401 -7.70 22.00 19.56
N ASN A 402 -8.82 22.48 19.00
CA ASN A 402 -10.05 22.62 19.77
C ASN A 402 -10.74 21.28 20.07
N PHE A 403 -10.17 20.18 19.60
CA PHE A 403 -10.66 18.83 19.82
C PHE A 403 -9.54 17.91 20.30
N TYR A 404 -9.87 16.99 21.19
CA TYR A 404 -9.03 15.84 21.48
C TYR A 404 -8.95 14.90 20.28
N GLU A 405 -7.99 14.00 20.30
CA GLU A 405 -7.79 13.00 19.25
C GLU A 405 -9.03 12.13 18.98
N ASP A 406 -9.82 11.83 20.02
CA ASP A 406 -11.09 11.10 19.93
C ASP A 406 -12.26 11.91 19.33
N GLY A 407 -12.02 13.20 19.01
CA GLY A 407 -13.01 14.11 18.45
C GLY A 407 -13.86 14.85 19.49
N THR A 408 -13.68 14.61 20.78
CA THR A 408 -14.38 15.38 21.83
C THR A 408 -13.80 16.79 21.94
N ALA A 409 -14.66 17.78 22.24
CA ALA A 409 -14.22 19.16 22.38
C ALA A 409 -13.25 19.33 23.56
N ALA A 410 -12.19 20.08 23.33
CA ALA A 410 -11.16 20.44 24.32
C ALA A 410 -11.27 21.91 24.72
N LYS A 411 -11.06 22.19 26.01
CA LYS A 411 -11.00 23.56 26.54
C LYS A 411 -9.53 23.96 26.73
N LEU A 412 -9.12 24.97 25.98
CA LEU A 412 -7.72 25.39 25.92
C LEU A 412 -7.43 26.60 26.81
N ASP A 413 -8.40 27.05 27.59
CA ASP A 413 -8.36 28.24 28.49
C ASP A 413 -7.71 27.94 29.86
N GLY A 414 -7.25 26.72 30.06
CA GLY A 414 -6.65 26.24 31.31
C GLY A 414 -7.60 25.51 32.24
N THR A 415 -8.90 25.45 31.92
CA THR A 415 -9.87 24.69 32.76
C THR A 415 -9.68 23.16 32.65
N GLU A 416 -9.12 22.67 31.54
CA GLU A 416 -8.78 21.25 31.37
C GLU A 416 -7.28 20.99 31.43
N GLY A 417 -6.45 21.98 31.82
CA GLY A 417 -5.00 21.84 31.95
C GLY A 417 -4.24 22.86 31.08
N ASP A 418 -2.92 22.76 31.05
CA ASP A 418 -2.07 23.55 30.17
C ASP A 418 -2.02 22.96 28.76
N VAL A 419 -2.03 23.81 27.75
CA VAL A 419 -1.81 23.37 26.37
C VAL A 419 -0.30 23.33 26.12
N MET A 420 0.21 22.12 25.92
CA MET A 420 1.63 21.88 25.73
C MET A 420 1.90 21.24 24.37
N VAL A 421 3.14 21.28 23.93
CA VAL A 421 3.66 20.45 22.83
C VAL A 421 4.55 19.39 23.43
N ASP A 422 4.28 18.14 23.11
CA ASP A 422 5.13 17.02 23.47
C ASP A 422 6.35 16.99 22.54
N PHE A 423 7.51 17.30 23.09
CA PHE A 423 8.79 17.22 22.42
C PHE A 423 9.31 15.78 22.56
N PRO A 424 9.39 15.02 21.46
CA PRO A 424 9.76 13.60 21.53
C PRO A 424 11.19 13.41 22.00
N GLU A 425 11.43 12.26 22.58
CA GLU A 425 12.79 11.73 22.74
C GLU A 425 13.37 11.39 21.37
N PHE A 426 14.61 11.80 21.13
CA PHE A 426 15.39 11.37 19.97
C PHE A 426 16.89 11.51 20.24
N TYR A 427 17.69 11.09 19.26
CA TYR A 427 19.14 11.11 19.36
C TYR A 427 19.72 11.81 18.14
N TYR A 428 20.85 12.48 18.31
CA TYR A 428 21.55 13.14 17.21
C TYR A 428 23.08 12.98 17.32
N LYS A 429 23.76 13.10 16.18
CA LYS A 429 25.22 13.08 16.11
C LYS A 429 25.69 14.12 15.10
N TRP A 430 26.66 14.91 15.54
CA TRP A 430 27.37 15.84 14.67
C TRP A 430 28.56 15.14 14.01
N GLU A 431 28.83 15.43 12.74
CA GLU A 431 30.00 14.95 12.01
C GLU A 431 30.51 16.01 11.04
N SER A 432 31.84 16.18 10.95
CA SER A 432 32.46 16.94 9.88
C SER A 432 32.40 16.13 8.59
N VAL A 433 31.94 16.75 7.50
CA VAL A 433 31.92 16.12 6.18
C VAL A 433 33.20 16.50 5.42
N ASP A 434 33.53 17.80 5.40
CA ASP A 434 34.76 18.38 4.85
C ASP A 434 35.07 19.72 5.56
N SER A 435 36.02 20.48 5.06
CA SER A 435 36.39 21.80 5.62
C SER A 435 35.23 22.80 5.67
N ASN A 436 34.28 22.69 4.75
CA ASN A 436 33.17 23.63 4.56
C ASN A 436 31.82 23.06 4.98
N LYS A 437 31.72 21.75 5.17
CA LYS A 437 30.44 21.08 5.44
C LYS A 437 30.49 20.29 6.72
N PHE A 438 29.36 20.31 7.42
CA PHE A 438 29.08 19.45 8.55
C PHE A 438 27.69 18.87 8.40
N ARG A 439 27.41 17.76 9.11
CA ARG A 439 26.09 17.17 9.13
C ARG A 439 25.62 16.85 10.54
N TYR A 440 24.32 16.90 10.73
CA TYR A 440 23.65 16.29 11.85
C TYR A 440 22.89 15.06 11.38
N ARG A 441 23.16 13.93 12.03
CA ARG A 441 22.42 12.69 11.90
C ARG A 441 21.40 12.61 13.01
N PHE A 442 20.17 12.21 12.71
CA PHE A 442 19.05 12.09 13.65
C PHE A 442 18.60 10.64 13.69
N ALA A 443 18.29 10.13 14.88
CA ALA A 443 17.84 8.76 15.10
C ALA A 443 16.83 8.69 16.25
N GLU A 444 16.01 7.64 16.27
CA GLU A 444 15.06 7.38 17.36
C GLU A 444 15.70 6.65 18.55
N TYR A 445 16.93 6.19 18.40
CA TYR A 445 17.71 5.51 19.44
C TYR A 445 19.21 5.76 19.24
N ASN A 446 20.02 5.39 20.21
CA ASN A 446 21.47 5.53 20.10
C ASN A 446 22.06 4.45 19.18
N VAL A 447 22.22 4.76 17.89
CA VAL A 447 22.57 3.82 16.81
C VAL A 447 23.92 3.13 17.03
N ASP A 448 24.94 3.88 17.48
CA ASP A 448 26.32 3.39 17.59
C ASP A 448 26.98 3.69 18.94
N GLY A 449 26.19 4.08 19.94
CA GLY A 449 26.65 4.45 21.26
C GLY A 449 27.26 5.86 21.38
N THR A 450 27.35 6.60 20.28
CA THR A 450 27.97 7.95 20.23
C THR A 450 26.96 9.08 19.96
N PHE A 451 25.71 8.75 19.68
CA PHE A 451 24.65 9.76 19.51
C PHE A 451 24.33 10.41 20.85
N LYS A 452 24.09 11.71 20.80
CA LYS A 452 23.65 12.50 21.96
C LYS A 452 22.15 12.39 22.14
N HIS A 453 21.72 12.27 23.38
CA HIS A 453 20.34 12.12 23.77
C HIS A 453 19.65 13.48 23.90
N VAL A 454 18.49 13.62 23.29
CA VAL A 454 17.50 14.67 23.57
C VAL A 454 16.35 14.04 24.33
N PRO A 455 16.22 14.29 25.63
CA PRO A 455 15.16 13.68 26.44
C PRO A 455 13.79 14.26 26.10
N ARG A 456 12.75 13.42 26.19
CA ARG A 456 11.35 13.88 26.07
C ARG A 456 11.06 15.00 27.06
N SER A 457 10.30 16.00 26.63
CA SER A 457 9.89 17.12 27.48
C SER A 457 8.62 17.76 26.94
N LEU A 458 7.98 18.62 27.73
CA LEU A 458 6.85 19.41 27.26
C LEU A 458 7.27 20.89 27.19
N VAL A 459 6.82 21.55 26.12
CA VAL A 459 6.97 23.01 25.92
C VAL A 459 5.59 23.62 25.76
N GLY A 460 5.30 24.74 26.42
CA GLY A 460 4.03 25.42 26.29
C GLY A 460 3.68 25.73 24.84
N ALA A 461 2.52 25.35 24.39
CA ALA A 461 2.06 25.67 23.03
C ALA A 461 1.98 27.16 22.79
N TYR A 462 1.78 27.95 23.85
CA TYR A 462 1.63 29.40 23.80
C TYR A 462 2.71 30.10 24.62
N LYS A 463 2.93 31.39 24.34
CA LYS A 463 3.68 32.32 25.22
C LYS A 463 3.08 32.29 26.62
N GLY A 464 3.92 32.38 27.64
CA GLY A 464 3.54 32.21 29.05
C GLY A 464 2.58 33.26 29.60
N TYR A 465 1.58 32.79 30.33
CA TYR A 465 0.63 33.63 31.06
C TYR A 465 0.76 33.40 32.55
N MET A 466 0.92 34.46 33.32
CA MET A 466 1.03 34.39 34.77
C MET A 466 -0.31 34.81 35.43
N THR A 467 -0.77 33.99 36.36
CA THR A 467 -1.84 34.32 37.29
C THR A 467 -1.58 33.61 38.62
N SER A 468 -1.96 34.24 39.72
CA SER A 468 -1.72 33.72 41.08
C SER A 468 -0.27 33.27 41.33
N ASN A 469 0.68 34.02 40.83
CA ASN A 469 2.13 33.74 40.91
C ASN A 469 2.53 32.37 40.34
N LYS A 470 1.79 31.85 39.37
CA LYS A 470 2.10 30.62 38.66
C LYS A 470 2.09 30.88 37.15
N LEU A 471 3.01 30.24 36.43
CA LEU A 471 3.12 30.34 34.97
C LEU A 471 2.27 29.25 34.31
N TYR A 472 1.57 29.59 33.24
CA TYR A 472 0.65 28.72 32.49
C TYR A 472 0.82 28.87 30.99
N SER A 473 0.38 27.84 30.24
CA SER A 473 0.22 27.88 28.79
C SER A 473 -1.27 27.75 28.43
N ARG A 474 -1.91 28.88 28.12
CA ARG A 474 -3.36 28.99 27.90
C ARG A 474 -3.71 29.77 26.65
N SER A 475 -4.80 29.40 26.01
CA SER A 475 -5.40 30.13 24.88
C SER A 475 -6.25 31.31 25.35
N GLY A 476 -6.37 32.32 24.50
CA GLY A 476 -7.27 33.45 24.71
C GLY A 476 -6.79 34.48 25.71
N VAL A 477 -5.50 34.48 26.06
CA VAL A 477 -4.90 35.40 27.04
C VAL A 477 -3.77 36.20 26.43
N HIS A 478 -3.51 37.39 26.98
CA HIS A 478 -2.30 38.16 26.65
C HIS A 478 -1.10 37.54 27.38
N PRO A 479 0.02 37.29 26.69
CA PRO A 479 1.25 36.84 27.33
C PRO A 479 1.69 37.78 28.44
N THR A 480 2.26 37.25 29.52
CA THR A 480 2.84 38.06 30.60
C THR A 480 4.17 38.61 30.15
N VAL A 481 4.32 39.93 30.30
CA VAL A 481 5.53 40.72 30.02
C VAL A 481 5.93 41.56 31.21
N SER A 482 7.03 42.33 31.10
CA SER A 482 7.53 43.26 32.14
C SER A 482 7.86 42.52 33.44
N LYS A 483 8.38 41.33 33.34
CA LYS A 483 8.88 40.48 34.43
C LYS A 483 10.30 40.01 34.14
N SER A 484 11.10 39.92 35.19
CA SER A 484 12.47 39.46 35.11
C SER A 484 12.57 37.92 34.89
N THR A 485 13.79 37.44 34.56
CA THR A 485 14.03 36.03 34.52
C THR A 485 13.80 35.33 35.86
N ASN A 486 14.16 36.01 36.96
CA ASN A 486 13.95 35.52 38.32
C ASN A 486 12.45 35.38 38.65
N ASP A 487 11.63 36.34 38.24
CA ASP A 487 10.18 36.26 38.39
C ASP A 487 9.60 35.06 37.65
N PHE A 488 9.97 34.88 36.37
CA PHE A 488 9.49 33.74 35.57
C PHE A 488 9.99 32.40 36.12
N ASP A 489 11.20 32.30 36.66
CA ASP A 489 11.66 31.08 37.34
C ASP A 489 10.79 30.80 38.57
N GLY A 490 10.50 31.83 39.37
CA GLY A 490 9.61 31.71 40.54
C GLY A 490 8.20 31.24 40.14
N TYR A 491 7.62 31.81 39.08
CA TYR A 491 6.28 31.47 38.62
C TYR A 491 6.21 30.03 38.03
N ALA A 492 7.26 29.60 37.35
CA ALA A 492 7.32 28.24 36.79
C ALA A 492 7.50 27.18 37.91
N THR A 493 8.47 27.41 38.83
CA THR A 493 8.74 26.49 39.94
C THR A 493 7.59 26.41 40.94
N ALA A 494 6.79 27.47 41.07
CA ALA A 494 5.57 27.47 41.91
C ALA A 494 4.48 26.47 41.39
N ARG A 495 4.64 25.92 40.18
CA ARG A 495 3.79 24.85 39.63
C ARG A 495 4.13 23.46 40.19
N GLY A 496 5.33 23.29 40.73
CA GLY A 496 5.85 22.05 41.30
C GLY A 496 7.09 21.53 40.59
N GLN A 497 7.62 20.41 41.08
CA GLN A 497 8.81 19.80 40.53
C GLN A 497 8.65 19.48 39.02
N GLY A 498 9.71 19.74 38.26
CA GLY A 498 9.74 19.50 36.81
C GLY A 498 9.26 20.72 35.98
N TYR A 499 8.42 21.59 36.54
CA TYR A 499 8.03 22.82 35.83
C TYR A 499 9.14 23.86 35.84
N GLN A 500 9.36 24.45 34.67
CA GLN A 500 10.39 25.48 34.46
C GLN A 500 10.00 26.40 33.29
N ARG A 501 10.80 27.48 33.07
CA ARG A 501 10.76 28.17 31.78
C ARG A 501 11.38 27.30 30.72
N ILE A 502 11.06 27.61 29.45
CA ILE A 502 11.72 26.99 28.29
C ILE A 502 13.24 27.12 28.42
N ASP A 503 13.99 26.04 28.19
CA ASP A 503 15.43 26.04 28.31
C ASP A 503 16.15 26.12 26.96
N PHE A 504 17.47 26.31 27.03
CA PHE A 504 18.32 26.51 25.86
C PHE A 504 18.29 25.28 24.91
N GLN A 505 18.31 24.07 25.45
CA GLN A 505 18.25 22.86 24.61
C GLN A 505 16.92 22.81 23.83
N GLN A 506 15.79 23.11 24.48
CA GLN A 506 14.47 23.13 23.83
C GLN A 506 14.41 24.16 22.69
N HIS A 507 14.99 25.36 22.88
CA HIS A 507 15.14 26.35 21.80
C HIS A 507 16.02 25.84 20.65
N CYS A 508 17.13 25.20 20.97
CA CYS A 508 18.01 24.62 19.94
C CYS A 508 17.34 23.48 19.18
N VAL A 509 16.57 22.64 19.86
CA VAL A 509 15.76 21.58 19.22
C VAL A 509 14.74 22.19 18.25
N ILE A 510 14.03 23.26 18.64
CA ILE A 510 13.10 23.96 17.75
C ILE A 510 13.83 24.41 16.48
N ALA A 511 14.99 25.08 16.63
CA ALA A 511 15.74 25.60 15.49
C ALA A 511 16.19 24.48 14.54
N PHE A 512 16.83 23.44 15.05
CA PHE A 512 17.37 22.36 14.24
C PHE A 512 16.28 21.51 13.60
N MET A 513 15.17 21.25 14.29
CA MET A 513 14.05 20.50 13.72
C MET A 513 13.32 21.28 12.63
N LEU A 514 13.22 22.61 12.76
CA LEU A 514 12.70 23.45 11.68
C LEU A 514 13.67 23.55 10.50
N TYR A 515 14.99 23.62 10.75
CA TYR A 515 15.98 23.52 9.66
C TYR A 515 15.91 22.16 8.95
N ALA A 516 15.73 21.08 9.69
CA ALA A 516 15.57 19.74 9.12
C ALA A 516 14.25 19.58 8.35
N ARG A 517 13.19 20.33 8.73
CA ARG A 517 11.90 20.32 8.03
C ARG A 517 11.96 21.08 6.71
N TYR A 518 12.66 22.22 6.67
CA TYR A 518 12.59 23.17 5.55
C TYR A 518 13.85 23.26 4.69
N GLY A 519 14.96 22.74 5.15
CA GLY A 519 16.23 22.89 4.44
C GLY A 519 16.72 24.35 4.36
N ASN A 520 16.20 25.21 5.22
CA ASN A 520 16.41 26.66 5.15
C ASN A 520 16.71 27.24 6.53
N ARG A 521 17.79 28.03 6.65
CA ARG A 521 18.15 28.73 7.88
C ARG A 521 17.37 30.03 8.09
N ASN A 522 16.85 30.65 7.02
CA ASN A 522 15.96 31.81 7.09
C ASN A 522 14.50 31.36 7.29
N LEU A 523 14.12 31.07 8.51
CA LEU A 523 12.75 30.63 8.83
C LEU A 523 11.73 31.77 8.74
N GLN A 524 12.17 33.05 8.82
CA GLN A 524 11.29 34.19 8.58
C GLN A 524 10.82 34.27 7.14
N ALA A 525 11.68 33.90 6.16
CA ALA A 525 11.28 33.80 4.76
C ALA A 525 10.28 32.67 4.52
N VAL A 526 10.37 31.59 5.31
CA VAL A 526 9.50 30.42 5.21
C VAL A 526 8.16 30.65 5.91
N LEU A 527 8.18 31.09 7.17
CA LEU A 527 7.03 31.16 8.06
C LEU A 527 6.52 32.60 8.31
N GLY A 528 7.24 33.61 7.79
CA GLY A 528 6.94 35.03 8.07
C GLY A 528 7.67 35.56 9.32
N ILE A 529 7.67 36.87 9.51
CA ILE A 529 8.45 37.56 10.56
C ILE A 529 7.85 37.46 11.98
N GLY A 530 6.73 36.75 12.15
CA GLY A 530 6.00 36.67 13.41
C GLY A 530 5.31 38.02 13.74
N GLY A 531 4.08 38.03 14.22
CA GLY A 531 3.34 39.30 14.49
C GLY A 531 4.15 40.26 15.35
N ALA A 532 4.55 41.37 14.77
CA ALA A 532 5.36 42.40 15.41
C ALA A 532 4.46 43.32 16.28
N VAL A 533 4.08 42.84 17.45
CA VAL A 533 3.40 43.71 18.43
C VAL A 533 4.04 43.49 19.79
N SER A 534 4.69 44.51 20.30
CA SER A 534 5.40 44.45 21.57
C SER A 534 4.51 44.83 22.77
N GLY A 535 4.87 44.31 23.91
CA GLY A 535 4.33 44.73 25.20
C GLY A 535 2.85 44.38 25.42
N SER A 536 2.11 45.31 26.01
CA SER A 536 0.69 45.12 26.34
C SER A 536 -0.24 44.98 25.13
N SER A 537 0.29 45.22 23.93
CA SER A 537 -0.42 45.08 22.66
C SER A 537 -0.14 43.73 21.98
N ALA A 538 0.61 42.82 22.62
CA ALA A 538 0.86 41.48 22.08
C ALA A 538 -0.47 40.76 21.77
N THR A 539 -0.54 40.09 20.64
CA THR A 539 -1.71 39.33 20.24
C THR A 539 -2.06 38.27 21.29
N THR A 540 -3.35 38.08 21.55
CA THR A 540 -3.80 36.98 22.43
C THR A 540 -3.39 35.63 21.88
N THR A 541 -3.06 34.74 22.78
CA THR A 541 -2.67 33.33 22.45
C THR A 541 -3.84 32.57 21.87
N GLY A 542 -3.54 31.48 21.12
CA GLY A 542 -4.55 30.61 20.54
C GLY A 542 -4.93 30.93 19.09
N THR A 543 -4.17 31.80 18.41
CA THR A 543 -4.41 32.16 17.00
C THR A 543 -4.25 30.96 16.04
N SER A 544 -3.54 29.92 16.46
CA SER A 544 -3.29 28.67 15.69
C SER A 544 -4.17 27.48 16.12
N ASN A 545 -5.16 27.67 17.00
CA ASN A 545 -5.96 26.54 17.50
C ASN A 545 -6.69 25.79 16.41
N SER A 546 -7.28 26.50 15.45
CA SER A 546 -8.06 25.90 14.34
C SER A 546 -7.21 25.22 13.25
N THR A 547 -5.89 25.41 13.30
CA THR A 547 -4.92 24.76 12.36
C THR A 547 -4.05 23.72 13.05
N GLY A 548 -4.24 23.51 14.36
CA GLY A 548 -3.55 22.49 15.14
C GLY A 548 -2.04 22.68 15.18
N ILE A 549 -1.31 21.63 14.82
CA ILE A 549 0.16 21.64 14.77
C ILE A 549 0.72 22.10 13.41
N ALA A 550 -0.15 22.43 12.45
CA ALA A 550 0.30 22.86 11.14
C ALA A 550 1.18 24.12 11.28
N ASP A 551 2.31 24.11 10.58
CA ASP A 551 3.16 25.28 10.49
C ASP A 551 2.42 26.37 9.72
N THR A 552 2.13 27.47 10.37
CA THR A 552 1.36 28.56 9.77
C THR A 552 2.24 29.76 9.52
N LYS A 553 2.17 30.29 8.30
CA LYS A 553 2.72 31.60 7.98
C LYS A 553 1.97 32.67 8.75
N ASN A 554 2.72 33.65 9.18
CA ASN A 554 2.17 34.83 9.81
C ASN A 554 1.43 35.73 8.78
N GLU A 555 0.21 36.08 9.12
CA GLU A 555 -0.46 37.27 8.65
C GLU A 555 -0.41 38.28 9.81
N THR A 556 -0.32 39.55 9.51
CA THR A 556 0.00 40.70 10.40
C THR A 556 -0.58 40.72 11.83
N SER A 557 -1.50 39.86 12.18
CA SER A 557 -2.15 39.80 13.51
C SER A 557 -2.10 38.40 14.17
N LYS A 558 -1.38 37.43 13.59
CA LYS A 558 -1.32 36.05 14.11
C LYS A 558 0.12 35.67 14.42
N TYR A 559 0.30 34.81 15.41
CA TYR A 559 1.61 34.21 15.67
C TYR A 559 2.03 33.24 14.56
N VAL A 560 3.33 33.20 14.32
CA VAL A 560 3.95 32.10 13.57
C VAL A 560 3.78 30.82 14.38
N CYS A 561 3.37 29.73 13.77
CA CYS A 561 3.37 28.40 14.38
C CYS A 561 4.42 27.51 13.72
N GLY A 562 5.24 26.83 14.49
CA GLY A 562 6.20 25.84 14.04
C GLY A 562 6.31 24.70 15.04
N LEU A 563 6.30 23.45 14.56
CA LEU A 563 6.30 22.24 15.41
C LEU A 563 5.19 22.25 16.48
N GLY A 564 4.03 22.81 16.18
CA GLY A 564 2.93 22.96 17.15
C GLY A 564 3.11 24.08 18.17
N VAL A 565 4.25 24.79 18.18
CA VAL A 565 4.56 25.90 19.06
C VAL A 565 4.10 27.21 18.43
N GLU A 566 3.09 27.84 18.99
CA GLU A 566 2.60 29.15 18.58
C GLU A 566 3.55 30.26 19.09
N GLY A 567 3.88 31.20 18.21
CA GLY A 567 4.87 32.23 18.51
C GLY A 567 6.26 31.64 18.73
N VAL A 568 6.65 30.69 17.90
CA VAL A 568 7.97 30.02 17.95
C VAL A 568 9.11 31.06 17.81
N PHE A 569 8.85 32.14 17.11
CA PHE A 569 9.57 33.42 17.16
C PHE A 569 8.59 34.55 16.87
N GLY A 570 9.00 35.78 17.15
CA GLY A 570 8.13 36.96 17.08
C GLY A 570 7.18 37.10 18.26
N GLY A 571 6.45 38.19 18.31
CA GLY A 571 5.50 38.55 19.38
C GLY A 571 6.14 39.17 20.63
N ILE A 572 6.84 38.40 21.42
CA ILE A 572 7.63 38.84 22.57
C ILE A 572 8.90 38.02 22.71
N TYR A 573 9.93 38.57 23.33
CA TYR A 573 11.11 37.85 23.73
C TYR A 573 10.79 36.74 24.73
N GLU A 574 11.59 35.71 24.76
CA GLU A 574 11.54 34.66 25.75
C GLU A 574 12.82 34.58 26.54
N TRP A 575 12.73 34.85 27.85
CA TRP A 575 13.80 34.55 28.79
C TRP A 575 14.05 33.05 28.79
N VAL A 576 15.29 32.65 28.50
CA VAL A 576 15.70 31.26 28.33
C VAL A 576 16.43 30.77 29.58
N LYS A 577 16.06 29.56 30.06
CA LYS A 577 16.72 28.90 31.18
C LYS A 577 18.00 28.19 30.73
N GLY A 578 18.95 28.03 31.68
CA GLY A 578 20.14 27.19 31.48
C GLY A 578 21.29 27.90 30.77
N VAL A 579 21.26 29.23 30.66
CA VAL A 579 22.38 30.05 30.16
C VAL A 579 22.71 31.16 31.12
N GLU A 580 23.97 31.25 31.54
CA GLU A 580 24.57 32.36 32.24
C GLU A 580 25.72 32.93 31.37
N ILE A 581 25.78 34.21 31.19
CA ILE A 581 26.73 34.84 30.27
C ILE A 581 27.67 35.77 31.07
N ASN A 582 28.96 35.49 30.98
CA ASN A 582 30.01 36.30 31.62
C ASN A 582 31.04 36.69 30.55
N ASN A 583 31.20 37.97 30.29
CA ASN A 583 32.13 38.50 29.29
C ASN A 583 32.05 37.74 27.96
N ARG A 584 30.81 37.54 27.40
CA ARG A 584 30.52 36.82 26.16
C ARG A 584 30.82 35.31 26.18
N VAL A 585 31.17 34.74 27.35
CA VAL A 585 31.26 33.30 27.53
C VAL A 585 29.92 32.79 28.04
N TRP A 586 29.26 31.99 27.24
CA TRP A 586 27.98 31.37 27.60
C TRP A 586 28.26 30.07 28.35
N LYS A 587 27.95 30.05 29.64
CA LYS A 587 27.91 28.86 30.45
C LYS A 587 26.54 28.23 30.27
N ILE A 588 26.50 27.13 29.52
CA ILE A 588 25.27 26.38 29.21
C ILE A 588 25.15 25.23 30.20
N THR A 589 23.97 25.08 30.79
CA THR A 589 23.62 23.95 31.67
C THR A 589 22.63 23.04 30.92
N ASP A 590 23.00 21.80 30.68
CA ASP A 590 22.17 20.79 30.05
C ASP A 590 21.13 20.20 31.03
N PRO A 591 20.08 19.52 30.53
CA PRO A 591 19.04 18.92 31.39
C PRO A 591 19.56 17.89 32.41
N ASP A 592 20.67 17.25 32.13
CA ASP A 592 21.34 16.30 33.04
C ASP A 592 22.20 16.97 34.11
N GLY A 593 22.23 18.32 34.12
CA GLY A 593 23.03 19.14 35.05
C GLY A 593 24.50 19.34 34.63
N SER A 594 24.95 18.73 33.55
CA SER A 594 26.29 19.01 32.99
C SER A 594 26.39 20.44 32.45
N THR A 595 27.58 21.01 32.51
CA THR A 595 27.83 22.38 32.06
C THR A 595 28.96 22.46 31.06
N ARG A 596 28.86 23.42 30.14
CA ARG A 596 29.95 23.75 29.21
C ARG A 596 30.02 25.24 28.95
N ASN A 597 31.19 25.73 28.61
CA ASN A 597 31.44 27.09 28.24
C ASN A 597 31.62 27.24 26.74
N VAL A 598 30.90 28.20 26.13
CA VAL A 598 30.97 28.50 24.70
C VAL A 598 31.27 29.97 24.49
N ASN A 599 32.35 30.30 23.78
CA ASN A 599 32.68 31.68 23.45
C ASN A 599 31.74 32.19 22.33
N ALA A 600 31.02 33.24 22.62
CA ALA A 600 30.18 33.92 21.63
C ALA A 600 30.95 35.01 20.85
N GLY A 601 30.36 35.53 19.81
CA GLY A 601 30.87 36.67 19.01
C GLY A 601 30.97 37.94 19.83
N THR A 602 31.87 38.84 19.42
CA THR A 602 32.22 40.04 20.14
C THR A 602 31.54 41.32 19.59
N SER A 603 30.70 41.17 18.56
CA SER A 603 30.01 42.29 17.90
C SER A 603 28.54 41.97 17.72
N ASP A 604 27.72 43.01 17.74
CA ASP A 604 26.31 42.93 17.32
C ASP A 604 26.24 42.79 15.79
N GLY A 605 25.22 42.12 15.31
CA GLY A 605 25.01 41.98 13.87
C GLY A 605 24.23 40.77 13.44
N TRP A 606 24.04 40.67 12.15
CA TRP A 606 23.41 39.50 11.51
C TRP A 606 24.31 38.27 11.64
N ILE A 607 23.77 37.17 12.17
CA ILE A 607 24.49 35.97 12.50
C ILE A 607 24.94 35.26 11.23
N THR A 608 26.26 35.04 11.09
CA THR A 608 26.85 34.25 10.01
C THR A 608 27.18 32.83 10.44
N ASN A 609 27.66 32.66 11.69
CA ASN A 609 28.06 31.38 12.23
C ASN A 609 27.57 31.19 13.67
N VAL A 610 27.27 29.94 14.01
CA VAL A 610 26.93 29.48 15.35
C VAL A 610 27.88 28.37 15.83
N ALA A 611 27.97 28.15 17.14
CA ALA A 611 28.84 27.17 17.73
C ALA A 611 28.50 25.72 17.26
N ALA A 612 27.24 25.45 16.99
CA ALA A 612 26.76 24.17 16.44
C ALA A 612 27.46 23.72 15.15
N GLU A 613 28.03 24.65 14.38
CA GLU A 613 28.79 24.34 13.16
C GLU A 613 30.14 23.64 13.42
N LYS A 614 30.61 23.72 14.64
CA LYS A 614 31.86 23.10 15.11
C LYS A 614 31.61 21.90 16.03
N GLY A 615 30.32 21.59 16.27
CA GLY A 615 29.82 20.47 17.08
C GLY A 615 30.40 20.36 18.50
N PRO A 616 30.06 19.31 19.25
CA PRO A 616 29.11 18.25 18.92
C PRO A 616 27.66 18.52 19.39
N PHE A 617 27.34 19.74 19.80
CA PHE A 617 26.04 20.12 20.38
C PHE A 617 25.23 20.97 19.40
N PHE A 618 23.91 21.03 19.61
CA PHE A 618 22.99 21.94 18.89
C PHE A 618 23.15 23.41 19.31
N ASP A 619 24.30 23.82 19.80
CA ASP A 619 24.51 25.13 20.41
C ASP A 619 24.31 26.30 19.44
N MET A 620 23.11 26.83 19.44
CA MET A 620 22.76 28.06 18.68
C MET A 620 23.35 29.32 19.35
N VAL A 621 24.64 29.26 19.70
CA VAL A 621 25.40 30.40 20.22
C VAL A 621 26.00 31.16 19.03
N PRO A 622 25.66 32.42 18.78
CA PRO A 622 26.26 33.23 17.73
C PRO A 622 27.78 33.38 17.96
N THR A 623 28.60 32.96 16.97
CA THR A 623 30.06 33.06 17.08
C THR A 623 30.67 34.09 16.13
N GLN A 624 29.96 34.40 15.04
CA GLN A 624 30.35 35.44 14.08
C GLN A 624 29.11 36.14 13.54
N VAL A 625 29.28 37.40 13.19
CA VAL A 625 28.27 38.28 12.57
C VAL A 625 28.86 38.95 11.33
N GLY A 626 28.03 39.54 10.47
CA GLY A 626 28.46 40.18 9.23
C GLY A 626 27.61 39.81 8.02
N GLY A 627 26.53 39.08 8.25
CA GLY A 627 25.53 38.73 7.22
C GLY A 627 24.51 39.84 6.98
N SER A 628 23.31 39.44 6.59
CA SER A 628 22.14 40.31 6.40
C SER A 628 20.86 39.54 6.70
N GLU A 629 19.73 40.23 6.64
CA GLU A 629 18.38 39.62 6.80
C GLU A 629 18.03 38.54 5.78
N THR A 630 18.87 38.37 4.74
CA THR A 630 18.65 37.37 3.66
C THR A 630 19.80 36.37 3.51
N THR A 631 20.81 36.44 4.42
CA THR A 631 21.98 35.59 4.33
C THR A 631 22.25 34.80 5.60
N HIS A 632 22.85 33.64 5.50
CA HIS A 632 23.25 32.72 6.59
C HIS A 632 22.05 32.35 7.49
N TYR A 633 22.02 32.78 8.75
CA TYR A 633 20.90 32.52 9.69
C TYR A 633 19.79 33.55 9.58
N SER A 634 20.08 34.73 8.94
CA SER A 634 19.12 35.81 8.70
C SER A 634 18.45 36.38 9.97
N ASP A 635 19.09 36.19 11.11
CA ASP A 635 18.66 36.63 12.43
C ASP A 635 19.76 37.42 13.11
N TYR A 636 19.41 38.28 14.08
CA TYR A 636 20.32 39.22 14.67
C TYR A 636 20.79 38.82 16.07
N TYR A 637 22.01 39.24 16.43
CA TYR A 637 22.64 39.02 17.71
C TYR A 637 22.98 40.32 18.36
N TRP A 638 22.52 40.57 19.60
CA TRP A 638 22.96 41.63 20.50
C TRP A 638 23.75 41.02 21.65
N GLN A 639 24.79 41.72 22.08
CA GLN A 639 25.70 41.23 23.10
C GLN A 639 26.26 42.35 24.00
N SER A 640 26.77 41.95 25.16
CA SER A 640 27.53 42.83 26.06
C SER A 640 28.70 42.07 26.64
N SER A 641 29.78 42.81 26.99
CA SER A 641 30.93 42.26 27.71
C SER A 641 30.74 42.20 29.23
N SER A 642 29.56 42.58 29.72
CA SER A 642 29.23 42.50 31.14
C SER A 642 29.12 41.07 31.65
N ASN A 643 29.10 40.89 32.95
CA ASN A 643 28.93 39.60 33.61
C ASN A 643 27.50 39.43 34.14
N SER A 644 27.14 38.21 34.49
CA SER A 644 25.84 37.85 35.06
C SER A 644 24.67 38.17 34.13
N LEU A 645 24.90 38.11 32.82
CA LEU A 645 23.85 38.32 31.84
C LEU A 645 23.07 37.01 31.55
N VAL A 646 21.88 37.19 31.04
CA VAL A 646 20.93 36.16 30.68
C VAL A 646 20.61 36.19 29.17
N LEU A 647 20.02 35.13 28.67
CA LEU A 647 19.64 35.02 27.26
C LEU A 647 18.16 35.33 27.07
N ALA A 648 17.86 36.22 26.12
CA ALA A 648 16.54 36.34 25.52
C ALA A 648 16.56 35.90 24.06
N ARG A 649 15.50 35.21 23.61
CA ARG A 649 15.33 34.74 22.25
C ARG A 649 14.00 35.18 21.66
N SER A 650 13.85 34.95 20.35
CA SER A 650 12.58 35.15 19.65
C SER A 650 12.08 36.58 19.59
N SER A 651 12.95 37.53 19.28
CA SER A 651 12.62 38.97 19.21
C SER A 651 11.30 39.25 18.48
N CYS A 652 10.64 40.31 18.93
CA CYS A 652 9.30 40.67 18.49
C CYS A 652 9.17 42.00 17.77
N ASP A 653 9.89 43.02 18.26
CA ASP A 653 9.72 44.40 17.88
C ASP A 653 10.74 44.94 16.87
N SER A 654 11.64 44.06 16.46
CA SER A 654 12.75 44.36 15.58
C SER A 654 12.53 43.89 14.13
N GLY A 655 11.31 43.55 13.75
CA GLY A 655 10.97 43.14 12.40
C GLY A 655 11.79 41.92 11.94
N THR A 656 12.58 42.10 10.89
CA THR A 656 13.41 41.03 10.29
C THR A 656 14.58 40.58 11.18
N TYR A 657 14.92 41.31 12.27
CA TYR A 657 15.99 40.88 13.18
C TYR A 657 15.66 39.63 14.01
N GLY A 658 14.38 39.33 14.17
CA GLY A 658 13.92 38.31 15.11
C GLY A 658 13.46 37.04 14.44
N GLY A 659 14.24 35.98 14.47
CA GLY A 659 13.85 34.63 14.10
C GLY A 659 14.31 33.63 15.15
N VAL A 660 14.36 32.34 14.74
CA VAL A 660 14.63 31.26 15.69
C VAL A 660 16.08 31.25 16.22
N ALA A 661 17.03 31.80 15.48
CA ALA A 661 18.41 31.95 15.90
C ALA A 661 18.71 33.31 16.59
N CYS A 662 17.75 34.25 16.55
CA CYS A 662 17.89 35.56 17.20
C CYS A 662 18.28 35.40 18.68
N ALA A 663 19.25 36.17 19.11
CA ALA A 663 19.74 36.15 20.49
C ALA A 663 20.05 37.54 21.02
N ASP A 664 19.52 37.89 22.18
CA ASP A 664 19.92 39.04 22.93
C ASP A 664 20.57 38.58 24.24
N ALA A 665 21.87 38.85 24.36
CA ALA A 665 22.76 38.47 25.45
C ALA A 665 23.28 39.73 26.19
N SER A 666 22.48 40.79 26.24
CA SER A 666 22.87 42.09 26.82
C SER A 666 22.19 42.41 28.13
N TYR A 667 21.19 41.63 28.55
CA TYR A 667 20.40 41.90 29.75
C TYR A 667 20.87 41.10 30.96
N ASP A 668 20.76 41.69 32.14
CA ASP A 668 20.94 41.01 33.42
C ASP A 668 19.66 40.28 33.88
N ALA A 669 19.78 39.43 34.90
CA ALA A 669 18.68 38.62 35.40
C ALA A 669 17.55 39.39 36.08
N SER A 670 17.77 40.66 36.42
CA SER A 670 16.77 41.56 37.02
C SER A 670 16.08 42.46 35.99
N SER A 671 16.56 42.46 34.75
CA SER A 671 16.01 43.27 33.67
C SER A 671 14.54 42.93 33.40
N THR A 672 13.73 44.00 33.25
CA THR A 672 12.32 43.93 32.89
C THR A 672 12.04 44.87 31.75
N TYR A 673 11.31 44.43 30.73
CA TYR A 673 10.86 45.31 29.65
C TYR A 673 9.55 44.84 29.03
N SER A 674 8.87 45.72 28.36
CA SER A 674 7.49 45.55 27.92
C SER A 674 7.31 44.44 26.85
N SER A 675 8.38 44.00 26.18
CA SER A 675 8.40 42.92 25.23
C SER A 675 9.08 41.64 25.77
N GLY A 676 9.52 41.67 27.05
CA GLY A 676 10.19 40.52 27.71
C GLY A 676 9.20 39.58 28.41
N GLY A 677 9.10 38.37 27.98
CA GLY A 677 8.26 37.29 28.51
C GLY A 677 9.01 35.99 28.65
N SER A 678 8.29 34.90 28.73
CA SER A 678 8.86 33.54 28.69
C SER A 678 7.79 32.52 28.28
N ARG A 679 8.11 31.25 28.38
CA ARG A 679 7.21 30.13 28.04
C ARG A 679 7.34 29.06 29.12
N LEU A 680 6.19 28.43 29.50
CA LEU A 680 6.18 27.28 30.39
C LEU A 680 6.83 26.08 29.72
N ALA A 681 7.57 25.27 30.45
CA ALA A 681 8.08 23.96 30.04
C ALA A 681 8.01 23.00 31.22
N PHE A 682 8.12 21.71 30.91
CA PHE A 682 8.16 20.64 31.90
C PHE A 682 9.20 19.59 31.52
N ARG A 683 9.99 19.19 32.53
CA ARG A 683 10.92 18.07 32.46
C ARG A 683 10.69 17.16 33.65
N GLY A 684 10.27 15.93 33.40
CA GLY A 684 9.92 14.96 34.42
C GLY A 684 9.25 13.74 33.76
N VAL A 685 8.48 13.02 34.54
CA VAL A 685 7.74 11.87 34.07
C VAL A 685 6.48 12.32 33.32
N ILE A 686 6.37 11.96 32.06
CA ILE A 686 5.23 12.29 31.17
C ILE A 686 4.48 11.00 30.85
N ARG A 687 3.24 10.88 31.30
CA ARG A 687 2.37 9.73 31.03
C ARG A 687 1.22 10.15 30.14
N GLU A 688 0.94 9.33 29.15
CA GLU A 688 -0.28 9.45 28.37
C GLU A 688 -1.45 8.85 29.13
N ALA A 689 -2.58 9.53 29.17
CA ALA A 689 -3.78 9.02 29.80
C ALA A 689 -4.38 7.88 28.96
N GLU A 690 -4.91 6.85 29.60
CA GLU A 690 -5.52 5.69 28.93
C GLU A 690 -6.69 6.07 28.02
N SER A 691 -7.36 7.18 28.29
CA SER A 691 -8.43 7.74 27.48
C SER A 691 -8.64 9.23 27.80
N VAL A 692 -9.31 9.95 26.90
CA VAL A 692 -9.70 11.33 27.12
C VAL A 692 -10.62 11.49 28.33
N SER A 693 -11.52 10.52 28.58
CA SER A 693 -12.39 10.51 29.75
C SER A 693 -11.61 10.35 31.06
N ALA A 694 -10.60 9.46 31.07
CA ALA A 694 -9.69 9.31 32.21
C ALA A 694 -8.89 10.58 32.46
N PHE A 695 -8.37 11.23 31.41
CA PHE A 695 -7.68 12.50 31.51
C PHE A 695 -8.59 13.61 32.09
N LYS A 696 -9.83 13.73 31.58
CA LYS A 696 -10.79 14.76 32.06
C LYS A 696 -11.14 14.57 33.54
N ALA A 697 -11.17 13.34 34.02
CA ALA A 697 -11.44 13.02 35.43
C ALA A 697 -10.31 13.43 36.39
N LEU A 698 -9.08 13.65 35.90
CA LEU A 698 -7.98 14.14 36.72
C LEU A 698 -8.24 15.58 37.18
N SER A 699 -7.95 15.86 38.45
CA SER A 699 -8.00 17.22 38.98
C SER A 699 -6.94 18.12 38.29
N VAL A 700 -7.27 19.39 38.11
CA VAL A 700 -6.29 20.43 37.74
C VAL A 700 -5.67 20.95 39.05
N LEU A 701 -4.46 20.45 39.38
CA LEU A 701 -3.74 20.83 40.61
C LEU A 701 -3.03 22.19 40.46
#